data_26d67aad293f7cdfaf111cf1d06a5625
#
_entry.id   26d67aad293f7cdfaf111cf1d06a5625
#
_cell.length_a   1.000
_cell.length_b   1.000
_cell.length_c   1.000
_cell.angle_alpha   90.00
_cell.angle_beta   90.00
_cell.angle_gamma   90.00
#
_symmetry.space_group_name_H-M   'P 1'
#
loop_
_entity.id
_entity.type
_entity.pdbx_description
1 polymer ?
#
loop_
_entity_poly.entity_id
_entity_poly.type
_entity_poly.pdbx_seq_one_letter_code
_entity_poly.pdbx_strand_id
1 'polypeptide(L)'
;MNNYEEKFNIAKQLHSSGKIKESQKIYLDLVKIYKNNYILFYLIGTTFLQLKKFDEAINHFDTSIKLNSNFPEAYNNLGIALAEKEKYSKALVNYNKAIKLKDDYIDAHINRGISLSKLEKFNDAINDFNFVIRTQPLNPKAHNNLGNVFKKLKNYDEAINSYNKAININQNYFEAISNKAYILSLQKKYENSLIELNKIYNENPEFHNLLENIIENKMSIFDWEDLDNLTKLIKKKILDNKIFIDPLFIYYLFDNPELQKKNSNNFINDKFKNYSKIILKRNKTKNNKIKVGYFSGDFYDHPVLHTMRNIFKNHNKSIFEIYAFSHTPSEKKNIWKDSVVGYFTKFYEISDMSDENILRLVDREKIDIAVNLSGLTKYSRTSIFYNRVAPIQINYLGYPGTMGLKSIDYIIADSTVIPKIDQKHYLEKVSYLPTCYIPNSNNLFLKKSKKQFSRSELNLPKKEIVFCAFHNPHKINPEIFDVWIKILKRTKKSVLWIKSNNETAKKNLKHQAKKRGLNPERIIFADHINNISDHIERLKLADIFLDTYPYNSHSTIYDYLKAHLPMIIREGASFPSRVGASVYSSIDLKELVATNNLDYENIAVNLANNKSKLVKLKNKIQTQIKDSYLFNSERFTENLEKSYLEIFNKKT
;
A
#
# COMPACT_ATOMS: atom_id res chain seq x y z
N MET A 1 -12.81 12.97 57.17
CA MET A 1 -13.38 12.00 56.20
C MET A 1 -14.20 12.67 55.09
N ASN A 2 -15.03 13.66 55.40
CA ASN A 2 -15.89 14.33 54.35
C ASN A 2 -15.14 14.91 53.14
N ASN A 3 -13.94 15.43 53.27
CA ASN A 3 -13.23 16.08 52.17
C ASN A 3 -12.62 15.09 51.16
N TYR A 4 -12.36 13.82 51.51
CA TYR A 4 -11.89 12.78 50.57
C TYR A 4 -13.03 12.30 49.69
N GLU A 5 -14.14 11.86 50.30
CA GLU A 5 -15.27 11.29 49.59
C GLU A 5 -15.90 12.29 48.62
N GLU A 6 -16.05 13.55 49.07
CA GLU A 6 -16.54 14.62 48.25
C GLU A 6 -15.67 14.85 47.02
N LYS A 7 -14.37 15.07 47.21
CA LYS A 7 -13.43 15.26 46.06
C LYS A 7 -13.33 14.04 45.17
N PHE A 8 -13.34 12.84 45.76
CA PHE A 8 -13.29 11.59 45.00
C PHE A 8 -14.55 11.42 44.14
N ASN A 9 -15.73 11.71 44.66
CA ASN A 9 -16.98 11.67 43.91
C ASN A 9 -17.05 12.73 42.80
N ILE A 10 -16.59 13.96 43.06
CA ILE A 10 -16.43 14.99 42.02
C ILE A 10 -15.51 14.50 40.90
N ALA A 11 -14.36 13.92 41.22
CA ALA A 11 -13.45 13.39 40.22
C ALA A 11 -14.06 12.26 39.42
N LYS A 12 -14.82 11.35 40.03
CA LYS A 12 -15.56 10.28 39.33
C LYS A 12 -16.62 10.84 38.38
N GLN A 13 -17.38 11.84 38.81
CA GLN A 13 -18.37 12.52 37.96
C GLN A 13 -17.70 13.22 36.74
N LEU A 14 -16.60 13.93 36.97
CA LEU A 14 -15.81 14.53 35.89
C LEU A 14 -15.27 13.47 34.92
N HIS A 15 -14.79 12.35 35.46
CA HIS A 15 -14.29 11.24 34.65
C HIS A 15 -15.40 10.62 33.78
N SER A 16 -16.56 10.33 34.35
CA SER A 16 -17.72 9.79 33.63
C SER A 16 -18.32 10.75 32.61
N SER A 17 -18.21 12.07 32.84
CA SER A 17 -18.63 13.12 31.91
C SER A 17 -17.60 13.44 30.80
N GLY A 18 -16.48 12.70 30.74
CA GLY A 18 -15.43 12.88 29.73
C GLY A 18 -14.45 14.03 30.01
N LYS A 19 -14.56 14.71 31.14
CA LYS A 19 -13.62 15.77 31.57
C LYS A 19 -12.36 15.17 32.19
N ILE A 20 -11.63 14.39 31.37
CA ILE A 20 -10.53 13.51 31.83
C ILE A 20 -9.38 14.28 32.50
N LYS A 21 -8.98 15.43 31.94
CA LYS A 21 -7.89 16.25 32.51
C LYS A 21 -8.23 16.86 33.88
N GLU A 22 -9.49 17.26 34.05
CA GLU A 22 -9.97 17.83 35.33
C GLU A 22 -10.06 16.75 36.40
N SER A 23 -10.64 15.59 36.06
CA SER A 23 -10.68 14.43 36.97
C SER A 23 -9.28 13.96 37.37
N GLN A 24 -8.35 13.87 36.38
CA GLN A 24 -6.97 13.49 36.62
C GLN A 24 -6.27 14.39 37.63
N LYS A 25 -6.47 15.73 37.56
CA LYS A 25 -5.89 16.69 38.49
C LYS A 25 -6.33 16.38 39.94
N ILE A 26 -7.61 16.13 40.14
CA ILE A 26 -8.16 15.83 41.46
C ILE A 26 -7.61 14.49 42.00
N TYR A 27 -7.57 13.43 41.14
CA TYR A 27 -6.99 12.14 41.54
C TYR A 27 -5.50 12.29 41.95
N LEU A 28 -4.72 13.08 41.19
CA LEU A 28 -3.30 13.35 41.49
C LEU A 28 -3.13 14.13 42.80
N ASP A 29 -4.04 15.01 43.16
CA ASP A 29 -4.00 15.72 44.45
C ASP A 29 -4.40 14.79 45.62
N LEU A 30 -5.42 13.94 45.40
CA LEU A 30 -5.81 12.95 46.41
C LEU A 30 -4.72 11.92 46.68
N VAL A 31 -4.01 11.44 45.68
CA VAL A 31 -2.97 10.41 45.87
C VAL A 31 -1.73 10.93 46.63
N LYS A 32 -1.48 12.25 46.63
CA LYS A 32 -0.42 12.86 47.44
C LYS A 32 -0.67 12.66 48.96
N ILE A 33 -1.97 12.67 49.34
CA ILE A 33 -2.42 12.50 50.72
C ILE A 33 -2.61 11.00 51.02
N TYR A 34 -3.27 10.27 50.12
CA TYR A 34 -3.64 8.86 50.29
C TYR A 34 -2.72 7.94 49.47
N LYS A 35 -1.42 7.93 49.83
CA LYS A 35 -0.33 7.27 49.07
C LYS A 35 -0.47 5.77 48.90
N ASN A 36 -1.24 5.09 49.72
CA ASN A 36 -1.42 3.62 49.69
C ASN A 36 -2.78 3.20 49.10
N ASN A 37 -3.50 4.13 48.45
CA ASN A 37 -4.79 3.82 47.86
C ASN A 37 -4.62 3.30 46.43
N TYR A 38 -4.69 1.98 46.23
CA TYR A 38 -4.54 1.33 44.92
C TYR A 38 -5.59 1.76 43.89
N ILE A 39 -6.82 2.12 44.34
CA ILE A 39 -7.89 2.60 43.45
C ILE A 39 -7.52 3.94 42.85
N LEU A 40 -6.92 4.86 43.60
CA LEU A 40 -6.48 6.14 43.04
C LEU A 40 -5.42 5.94 41.95
N PHE A 41 -4.41 5.08 42.20
CA PHE A 41 -3.41 4.76 41.17
C PHE A 41 -4.06 4.12 39.91
N TYR A 42 -4.99 3.22 40.10
CA TYR A 42 -5.75 2.64 38.97
C TYR A 42 -6.51 3.71 38.19
N LEU A 43 -7.23 4.61 38.86
CA LEU A 43 -8.01 5.67 38.19
C LEU A 43 -7.10 6.68 37.48
N ILE A 44 -5.97 7.05 38.09
CA ILE A 44 -4.94 7.89 37.45
C ILE A 44 -4.40 7.18 36.20
N GLY A 45 -4.02 5.90 36.30
CA GLY A 45 -3.59 5.08 35.18
C GLY A 45 -4.62 5.04 34.06
N THR A 46 -5.92 4.90 34.41
CA THR A 46 -7.03 4.92 33.44
C THR A 46 -7.15 6.27 32.74
N THR A 47 -6.99 7.40 33.46
CA THR A 47 -6.98 8.72 32.82
C THR A 47 -5.80 8.90 31.86
N PHE A 48 -4.60 8.42 32.23
CA PHE A 48 -3.44 8.43 31.32
C PHE A 48 -3.65 7.54 30.09
N LEU A 49 -4.27 6.37 30.26
CA LEU A 49 -4.63 5.46 29.15
C LEU A 49 -5.58 6.16 28.18
N GLN A 50 -6.63 6.82 28.67
CA GLN A 50 -7.57 7.58 27.86
C GLN A 50 -6.93 8.78 27.15
N LEU A 51 -5.94 9.41 27.79
CA LEU A 51 -5.12 10.49 27.20
C LEU A 51 -4.00 9.96 26.27
N LYS A 52 -3.95 8.64 26.04
CA LYS A 52 -2.94 7.94 25.22
C LYS A 52 -1.50 8.12 25.72
N LYS A 53 -1.32 8.40 27.02
CA LYS A 53 -0.02 8.47 27.68
C LYS A 53 0.30 7.12 28.31
N PHE A 54 0.74 6.19 27.45
CA PHE A 54 0.80 4.77 27.81
C PHE A 54 1.91 4.46 28.84
N ASP A 55 3.06 5.15 28.82
CA ASP A 55 4.14 4.91 29.79
C ASP A 55 3.73 5.33 31.19
N GLU A 56 3.10 6.48 31.32
CA GLU A 56 2.54 6.96 32.57
C GLU A 56 1.43 6.04 33.09
N ALA A 57 0.56 5.58 32.18
CA ALA A 57 -0.49 4.61 32.53
C ALA A 57 0.09 3.32 33.10
N ILE A 58 1.12 2.75 32.45
CA ILE A 58 1.81 1.53 32.88
C ILE A 58 2.36 1.73 34.31
N ASN A 59 3.09 2.83 34.58
CA ASN A 59 3.66 3.08 35.88
C ASN A 59 2.61 3.15 36.99
N HIS A 60 1.46 3.77 36.73
CA HIS A 60 0.39 3.87 37.72
C HIS A 60 -0.36 2.54 37.90
N PHE A 61 -0.59 1.76 36.86
CA PHE A 61 -1.16 0.43 36.99
C PHE A 61 -0.21 -0.52 37.76
N ASP A 62 1.09 -0.51 37.47
CA ASP A 62 2.09 -1.27 38.23
C ASP A 62 2.08 -0.91 39.72
N THR A 63 1.94 0.37 40.05
CA THR A 63 1.84 0.82 41.45
C THR A 63 0.54 0.34 42.08
N SER A 64 -0.59 0.41 41.38
CA SER A 64 -1.88 -0.13 41.85
C SER A 64 -1.78 -1.62 42.17
N ILE A 65 -1.16 -2.40 41.26
CA ILE A 65 -0.97 -3.85 41.42
C ILE A 65 -0.03 -4.18 42.56
N LYS A 66 1.02 -3.40 42.78
CA LYS A 66 1.92 -3.56 43.95
C LYS A 66 1.18 -3.36 45.25
N LEU A 67 0.26 -2.40 45.32
CA LEU A 67 -0.56 -2.13 46.50
C LEU A 67 -1.67 -3.15 46.70
N ASN A 68 -2.26 -3.68 45.63
CA ASN A 68 -3.24 -4.73 45.68
C ASN A 68 -3.07 -5.69 44.49
N SER A 69 -2.43 -6.81 44.70
CA SER A 69 -2.19 -7.85 43.68
C SER A 69 -3.43 -8.67 43.31
N ASN A 70 -4.54 -8.50 44.02
CA ASN A 70 -5.82 -9.17 43.75
C ASN A 70 -6.86 -8.24 43.09
N PHE A 71 -6.40 -7.47 42.09
CA PHE A 71 -7.22 -6.47 41.40
C PHE A 71 -7.20 -6.71 39.86
N PRO A 72 -8.12 -7.54 39.32
CA PRO A 72 -8.08 -7.96 37.92
C PRO A 72 -8.22 -6.81 36.91
N GLU A 73 -8.95 -5.74 37.29
CA GLU A 73 -9.12 -4.55 36.43
C GLU A 73 -7.79 -3.83 36.16
N ALA A 74 -6.92 -3.77 37.14
CA ALA A 74 -5.59 -3.15 36.98
C ALA A 74 -4.71 -3.96 36.02
N TYR A 75 -4.72 -5.28 36.11
CA TYR A 75 -4.01 -6.16 35.18
C TYR A 75 -4.57 -6.06 33.78
N ASN A 76 -5.88 -6.04 33.59
CA ASN A 76 -6.49 -5.86 32.28
C ASN A 76 -6.06 -4.52 31.64
N ASN A 77 -6.13 -3.42 32.40
CA ASN A 77 -5.79 -2.09 31.87
C ASN A 77 -4.28 -1.92 31.64
N LEU A 78 -3.43 -2.56 32.45
CA LEU A 78 -1.99 -2.67 32.17
C LEU A 78 -1.75 -3.44 30.87
N GLY A 79 -2.48 -4.54 30.65
CA GLY A 79 -2.44 -5.28 29.41
C GLY A 79 -2.83 -4.42 28.21
N ILE A 80 -3.90 -3.62 28.33
CA ILE A 80 -4.31 -2.68 27.27
C ILE A 80 -3.18 -1.65 26.99
N ALA A 81 -2.63 -1.00 28.01
CA ALA A 81 -1.55 -0.03 27.83
C ALA A 81 -0.30 -0.64 27.14
N LEU A 82 0.02 -1.89 27.48
CA LEU A 82 1.12 -2.62 26.85
C LEU A 82 0.79 -3.01 25.39
N ALA A 83 -0.45 -3.42 25.10
CA ALA A 83 -0.90 -3.74 23.77
C ALA A 83 -0.91 -2.53 22.83
N GLU A 84 -1.30 -1.35 23.33
CA GLU A 84 -1.22 -0.07 22.60
C GLU A 84 0.23 0.33 22.26
N LYS A 85 1.21 -0.17 23.01
CA LYS A 85 2.66 -0.07 22.72
C LYS A 85 3.17 -1.26 21.90
N GLU A 86 2.30 -2.06 21.31
CA GLU A 86 2.61 -3.27 20.53
C GLU A 86 3.41 -4.35 21.32
N LYS A 87 3.46 -4.26 22.65
CA LYS A 87 4.11 -5.24 23.52
C LYS A 87 3.17 -6.40 23.85
N TYR A 88 2.61 -7.04 22.82
CA TYR A 88 1.55 -8.04 22.93
C TYR A 88 1.91 -9.22 23.85
N SER A 89 3.15 -9.72 23.80
CA SER A 89 3.56 -10.83 24.69
C SER A 89 3.51 -10.45 26.17
N LYS A 90 3.88 -9.19 26.52
CA LYS A 90 3.76 -8.70 27.90
C LYS A 90 2.30 -8.42 28.28
N ALA A 91 1.48 -7.96 27.33
CA ALA A 91 0.05 -7.78 27.52
C ALA A 91 -0.65 -9.11 27.86
N LEU A 92 -0.30 -10.21 27.15
CA LEU A 92 -0.84 -11.55 27.44
C LEU A 92 -0.58 -12.00 28.88
N VAL A 93 0.59 -11.76 29.44
CA VAL A 93 0.89 -12.11 30.83
C VAL A 93 -0.10 -11.44 31.78
N ASN A 94 -0.40 -10.16 31.53
CA ASN A 94 -1.32 -9.40 32.36
C ASN A 94 -2.79 -9.83 32.17
N TYR A 95 -3.23 -10.05 30.95
CA TYR A 95 -4.59 -10.59 30.70
C TYR A 95 -4.77 -11.98 31.34
N ASN A 96 -3.77 -12.86 31.24
CA ASN A 96 -3.81 -14.16 31.89
C ASN A 96 -3.94 -14.02 33.43
N LYS A 97 -3.27 -13.05 34.01
CA LYS A 97 -3.39 -12.78 35.46
C LYS A 97 -4.77 -12.23 35.81
N ALA A 98 -5.31 -11.31 35.01
CA ALA A 98 -6.67 -10.79 35.18
C ALA A 98 -7.72 -11.93 35.13
N ILE A 99 -7.63 -12.80 34.14
CA ILE A 99 -8.53 -13.95 33.97
C ILE A 99 -8.35 -14.97 35.11
N LYS A 100 -7.11 -15.22 35.55
CA LYS A 100 -6.87 -16.10 36.70
C LYS A 100 -7.51 -15.59 38.01
N LEU A 101 -7.61 -14.27 38.15
CA LEU A 101 -8.26 -13.63 39.32
C LEU A 101 -9.78 -13.56 39.15
N LYS A 102 -10.26 -13.49 37.92
CA LYS A 102 -11.68 -13.44 37.59
C LYS A 102 -11.88 -14.16 36.25
N ASP A 103 -12.30 -15.43 36.29
CA ASP A 103 -12.39 -16.33 35.15
C ASP A 103 -13.45 -15.92 34.11
N ASP A 104 -14.51 -15.26 34.56
CA ASP A 104 -15.57 -14.70 33.71
C ASP A 104 -15.33 -13.25 33.22
N TYR A 105 -14.07 -12.75 33.29
CA TYR A 105 -13.77 -11.39 32.93
C TYR A 105 -13.78 -11.17 31.40
N ILE A 106 -14.97 -10.92 30.86
CA ILE A 106 -15.26 -10.78 29.41
C ILE A 106 -14.28 -9.85 28.69
N ASP A 107 -14.03 -8.64 29.23
CA ASP A 107 -13.13 -7.69 28.60
C ASP A 107 -11.69 -8.22 28.49
N ALA A 108 -11.22 -8.93 29.52
CA ALA A 108 -9.88 -9.52 29.52
C ALA A 108 -9.77 -10.64 28.45
N HIS A 109 -10.79 -11.48 28.30
CA HIS A 109 -10.83 -12.46 27.20
C HIS A 109 -10.83 -11.80 25.83
N ILE A 110 -11.65 -10.76 25.61
CA ILE A 110 -11.66 -10.02 24.33
C ILE A 110 -10.29 -9.41 24.04
N ASN A 111 -9.68 -8.73 25.01
CA ASN A 111 -8.39 -8.06 24.84
C ASN A 111 -7.24 -9.05 24.65
N ARG A 112 -7.29 -10.21 25.35
CA ARG A 112 -6.35 -11.31 25.17
C ARG A 112 -6.49 -11.90 23.75
N GLY A 113 -7.70 -12.19 23.30
CA GLY A 113 -7.99 -12.70 21.97
C GLY A 113 -7.49 -11.76 20.86
N ILE A 114 -7.67 -10.45 21.01
CA ILE A 114 -7.12 -9.44 20.08
C ILE A 114 -5.60 -9.52 20.06
N SER A 115 -4.95 -9.57 21.23
CA SER A 115 -3.48 -9.63 21.33
C SER A 115 -2.92 -10.95 20.79
N LEU A 116 -3.60 -12.08 21.03
CA LEU A 116 -3.27 -13.38 20.43
C LEU A 116 -3.37 -13.35 18.91
N SER A 117 -4.42 -12.73 18.38
CA SER A 117 -4.58 -12.53 16.92
C SER A 117 -3.49 -11.65 16.31
N LYS A 118 -2.95 -10.68 17.06
CA LYS A 118 -1.79 -9.87 16.64
C LYS A 118 -0.49 -10.66 16.63
N LEU A 119 -0.37 -11.65 17.52
CA LEU A 119 0.75 -12.59 17.58
C LEU A 119 0.55 -13.84 16.71
N GLU A 120 -0.45 -13.83 15.83
CA GLU A 120 -0.80 -14.92 14.92
C GLU A 120 -1.15 -16.27 15.63
N LYS A 121 -1.46 -16.22 16.93
CA LYS A 121 -1.97 -17.36 17.72
C LYS A 121 -3.48 -17.48 17.51
N PHE A 122 -3.87 -17.80 16.29
CA PHE A 122 -5.27 -17.70 15.85
C PHE A 122 -6.20 -18.68 16.60
N ASN A 123 -5.77 -19.91 16.86
CA ASN A 123 -6.60 -20.89 17.58
C ASN A 123 -6.91 -20.43 19.01
N ASP A 124 -5.91 -19.89 19.71
CA ASP A 124 -6.11 -19.37 21.06
C ASP A 124 -7.04 -18.15 21.05
N ALA A 125 -6.91 -17.28 20.06
CA ALA A 125 -7.81 -16.13 19.88
C ALA A 125 -9.26 -16.59 19.62
N ILE A 126 -9.47 -17.61 18.78
CA ILE A 126 -10.79 -18.19 18.51
C ILE A 126 -11.39 -18.76 19.81
N ASN A 127 -10.60 -19.43 20.65
CA ASN A 127 -11.06 -19.97 21.93
C ASN A 127 -11.57 -18.87 22.86
N ASP A 128 -10.84 -17.76 22.96
CA ASP A 128 -11.24 -16.61 23.77
C ASP A 128 -12.55 -15.99 23.27
N PHE A 129 -12.66 -15.72 21.96
CA PHE A 129 -13.89 -15.15 21.41
C PHE A 129 -15.07 -16.09 21.52
N ASN A 130 -14.86 -17.41 21.35
CA ASN A 130 -15.93 -18.40 21.55
C ASN A 130 -16.33 -18.51 23.02
N PHE A 131 -15.41 -18.34 23.98
CA PHE A 131 -15.75 -18.25 25.38
C PHE A 131 -16.72 -17.08 25.63
N VAL A 132 -16.35 -15.89 25.12
CA VAL A 132 -17.22 -14.70 25.24
C VAL A 132 -18.58 -14.93 24.58
N ILE A 133 -18.62 -15.51 23.39
CA ILE A 133 -19.90 -15.79 22.69
C ILE A 133 -20.76 -16.76 23.44
N ARG A 134 -20.20 -17.78 24.09
CA ARG A 134 -20.96 -18.71 24.95
C ARG A 134 -21.53 -18.03 26.20
N THR A 135 -20.74 -17.15 26.80
CA THR A 135 -21.15 -16.45 28.04
C THR A 135 -22.08 -15.27 27.73
N GLN A 136 -21.85 -14.58 26.64
CA GLN A 136 -22.62 -13.42 26.16
C GLN A 136 -22.92 -13.56 24.67
N PRO A 137 -23.94 -14.33 24.26
CA PRO A 137 -24.25 -14.58 22.84
C PRO A 137 -24.55 -13.32 22.03
N LEU A 138 -25.06 -12.28 22.70
CA LEU A 138 -25.40 -10.98 22.09
C LEU A 138 -24.26 -9.96 22.20
N ASN A 139 -23.00 -10.40 22.23
CA ASN A 139 -21.85 -9.49 22.23
C ASN A 139 -21.34 -9.26 20.79
N PRO A 140 -21.66 -8.12 20.15
CA PRO A 140 -21.30 -7.89 18.75
C PRO A 140 -19.78 -7.74 18.56
N LYS A 141 -19.05 -7.26 19.59
CA LYS A 141 -17.59 -7.09 19.55
C LYS A 141 -16.88 -8.46 19.46
N ALA A 142 -17.38 -9.48 20.17
CA ALA A 142 -16.81 -10.82 20.09
C ALA A 142 -17.00 -11.43 18.71
N HIS A 143 -18.20 -11.35 18.14
CA HIS A 143 -18.47 -11.82 16.78
C HIS A 143 -17.64 -11.10 15.73
N ASN A 144 -17.52 -9.75 15.80
CA ASN A 144 -16.68 -9.00 14.86
C ASN A 144 -15.20 -9.40 14.96
N ASN A 145 -14.67 -9.56 16.17
CA ASN A 145 -13.27 -9.95 16.36
C ASN A 145 -12.99 -11.40 15.91
N LEU A 146 -13.94 -12.32 16.12
CA LEU A 146 -13.89 -13.67 15.56
C LEU A 146 -13.85 -13.62 14.02
N GLY A 147 -14.69 -12.80 13.40
CA GLY A 147 -14.64 -12.52 11.95
C GLY A 147 -13.30 -11.97 11.49
N ASN A 148 -12.66 -11.09 12.28
CA ASN A 148 -11.33 -10.58 11.98
C ASN A 148 -10.25 -11.67 12.02
N VAL A 149 -10.36 -12.67 12.90
CA VAL A 149 -9.46 -13.83 12.92
C VAL A 149 -9.66 -14.68 11.67
N PHE A 150 -10.91 -15.03 11.33
CA PHE A 150 -11.20 -15.79 10.11
C PHE A 150 -10.76 -15.05 8.84
N LYS A 151 -10.90 -13.72 8.78
CA LYS A 151 -10.35 -12.90 7.69
C LYS A 151 -8.84 -13.08 7.53
N LYS A 152 -8.07 -13.07 8.64
CA LYS A 152 -6.62 -13.31 8.61
C LYS A 152 -6.27 -14.73 8.17
N LEU A 153 -7.07 -15.73 8.56
CA LEU A 153 -6.96 -17.10 8.10
C LEU A 153 -7.42 -17.31 6.66
N LYS A 154 -7.93 -16.28 6.00
CA LYS A 154 -8.53 -16.31 4.64
C LYS A 154 -9.79 -17.19 4.54
N ASN A 155 -10.41 -17.52 5.67
CA ASN A 155 -11.68 -18.22 5.76
C ASN A 155 -12.80 -17.18 5.62
N TYR A 156 -13.03 -16.74 4.39
CA TYR A 156 -13.88 -15.57 4.11
C TYR A 156 -15.35 -15.79 4.39
N ASP A 157 -15.84 -17.02 4.23
CA ASP A 157 -17.27 -17.36 4.47
C ASP A 157 -17.58 -17.33 5.96
N GLU A 158 -16.71 -17.90 6.81
CA GLU A 158 -16.82 -17.83 8.26
C GLU A 158 -16.67 -16.40 8.79
N ALA A 159 -15.78 -15.61 8.15
CA ALA A 159 -15.62 -14.20 8.48
C ALA A 159 -16.92 -13.43 8.22
N ILE A 160 -17.52 -13.58 7.02
CA ILE A 160 -18.80 -12.94 6.66
C ILE A 160 -19.92 -13.39 7.60
N ASN A 161 -20.01 -14.67 7.94
CA ASN A 161 -21.00 -15.20 8.88
C ASN A 161 -20.84 -14.53 10.26
N SER A 162 -19.63 -14.42 10.76
CA SER A 162 -19.34 -13.79 12.04
C SER A 162 -19.70 -12.29 12.02
N TYR A 163 -19.36 -11.57 10.95
CA TYR A 163 -19.77 -10.17 10.80
C TYR A 163 -21.29 -10.01 10.70
N ASN A 164 -21.98 -10.92 9.97
CA ASN A 164 -23.46 -10.88 9.92
C ASN A 164 -24.08 -11.07 11.31
N LYS A 165 -23.54 -11.96 12.17
CA LYS A 165 -24.01 -12.09 13.56
C LYS A 165 -23.81 -10.80 14.35
N ALA A 166 -22.65 -10.14 14.22
CA ALA A 166 -22.41 -8.86 14.86
C ALA A 166 -23.39 -7.77 14.39
N ILE A 167 -23.65 -7.71 13.08
CA ILE A 167 -24.58 -6.75 12.46
C ILE A 167 -26.03 -7.03 12.87
N ASN A 168 -26.46 -8.29 12.96
CA ASN A 168 -27.80 -8.65 13.41
C ASN A 168 -28.06 -8.26 14.88
N ILE A 169 -27.01 -8.28 15.72
CA ILE A 169 -27.09 -7.85 17.13
C ILE A 169 -27.14 -6.31 17.19
N ASN A 170 -26.33 -5.63 16.37
CA ASN A 170 -26.31 -4.17 16.29
C ASN A 170 -26.21 -3.74 14.82
N GLN A 171 -27.34 -3.31 14.27
CA GLN A 171 -27.44 -2.94 12.85
C GLN A 171 -26.53 -1.76 12.45
N ASN A 172 -26.14 -0.90 13.39
CA ASN A 172 -25.22 0.21 13.18
C ASN A 172 -23.78 -0.09 13.63
N TYR A 173 -23.41 -1.38 13.70
CA TYR A 173 -22.03 -1.75 14.00
C TYR A 173 -21.16 -1.60 12.74
N PHE A 174 -20.80 -0.33 12.43
CA PHE A 174 -20.15 0.07 11.18
C PHE A 174 -18.82 -0.62 10.93
N GLU A 175 -18.07 -0.99 11.98
CA GLU A 175 -16.83 -1.76 11.84
C GLU A 175 -17.08 -3.15 11.24
N ALA A 176 -18.12 -3.85 11.68
CA ALA A 176 -18.48 -5.17 11.14
C ALA A 176 -18.98 -5.05 9.69
N ILE A 177 -19.81 -4.03 9.40
CA ILE A 177 -20.31 -3.76 8.04
C ILE A 177 -19.12 -3.46 7.10
N SER A 178 -18.19 -2.59 7.51
CA SER A 178 -16.99 -2.24 6.75
C SER A 178 -16.07 -3.44 6.53
N ASN A 179 -15.87 -4.27 7.57
CA ASN A 179 -15.08 -5.50 7.45
C ASN A 179 -15.70 -6.51 6.48
N LYS A 180 -17.04 -6.66 6.52
CA LYS A 180 -17.80 -7.50 5.57
C LYS A 180 -17.65 -6.97 4.15
N ALA A 181 -17.84 -5.66 3.94
CA ALA A 181 -17.68 -5.01 2.64
C ALA A 181 -16.28 -5.22 2.07
N TYR A 182 -15.24 -5.11 2.92
CA TYR A 182 -13.85 -5.38 2.52
C TYR A 182 -13.66 -6.82 2.02
N ILE A 183 -14.21 -7.83 2.72
CA ILE A 183 -14.16 -9.24 2.26
C ILE A 183 -14.87 -9.41 0.91
N LEU A 184 -16.04 -8.79 0.75
CA LEU A 184 -16.78 -8.83 -0.52
C LEU A 184 -15.96 -8.24 -1.66
N SER A 185 -15.24 -7.13 -1.42
CA SER A 185 -14.29 -6.56 -2.40
C SER A 185 -13.15 -7.52 -2.75
N LEU A 186 -12.55 -8.20 -1.75
CA LEU A 186 -11.51 -9.21 -1.99
C LEU A 186 -12.02 -10.39 -2.84
N GLN A 187 -13.30 -10.76 -2.67
CA GLN A 187 -13.98 -11.77 -3.48
C GLN A 187 -14.45 -11.22 -4.84
N LYS A 188 -14.16 -9.96 -5.17
CA LYS A 188 -14.60 -9.25 -6.38
C LYS A 188 -16.13 -9.11 -6.51
N LYS A 189 -16.86 -9.21 -5.40
CA LYS A 189 -18.31 -8.97 -5.28
C LYS A 189 -18.55 -7.49 -4.98
N TYR A 190 -18.14 -6.63 -5.90
CA TYR A 190 -18.06 -5.18 -5.68
C TYR A 190 -19.42 -4.53 -5.45
N GLU A 191 -20.47 -4.97 -6.15
CA GLU A 191 -21.84 -4.47 -5.97
C GLU A 191 -22.34 -4.73 -4.54
N ASN A 192 -22.15 -5.97 -4.05
CA ASN A 192 -22.53 -6.32 -2.70
C ASN A 192 -21.74 -5.52 -1.66
N SER A 193 -20.44 -5.29 -1.93
CA SER A 193 -19.62 -4.40 -1.11
C SER A 193 -20.16 -2.98 -1.08
N LEU A 194 -20.53 -2.41 -2.24
CA LEU A 194 -21.11 -1.06 -2.34
C LEU A 194 -22.43 -0.93 -1.59
N ILE A 195 -23.29 -1.97 -1.61
CA ILE A 195 -24.54 -1.97 -0.82
C ILE A 195 -24.22 -1.79 0.67
N GLU A 196 -23.24 -2.53 1.20
CA GLU A 196 -22.86 -2.42 2.61
C GLU A 196 -22.18 -1.07 2.93
N LEU A 197 -21.30 -0.59 2.07
CA LEU A 197 -20.64 0.70 2.27
C LEU A 197 -21.62 1.88 2.21
N ASN A 198 -22.62 1.82 1.32
CA ASN A 198 -23.65 2.86 1.23
C ASN A 198 -24.55 2.91 2.47
N LYS A 199 -24.81 1.78 3.16
CA LYS A 199 -25.49 1.81 4.47
C LYS A 199 -24.71 2.67 5.47
N ILE A 200 -23.38 2.49 5.54
CA ILE A 200 -22.54 3.31 6.42
C ILE A 200 -22.57 4.78 5.96
N TYR A 201 -22.48 5.04 4.64
CA TYR A 201 -22.43 6.41 4.11
C TYR A 201 -23.68 7.22 4.44
N ASN A 202 -24.84 6.60 4.43
CA ASN A 202 -26.10 7.25 4.75
C ASN A 202 -26.21 7.62 6.24
N GLU A 203 -25.68 6.80 7.14
CA GLU A 203 -25.81 6.98 8.59
C GLU A 203 -24.61 7.71 9.20
N ASN A 204 -23.41 7.46 8.70
CA ASN A 204 -22.15 8.00 9.18
C ASN A 204 -21.17 8.28 8.04
N PRO A 205 -21.35 9.35 7.26
CA PRO A 205 -20.48 9.67 6.11
C PRO A 205 -19.04 10.00 6.48
N GLU A 206 -18.76 10.27 7.77
CA GLU A 206 -17.41 10.54 8.29
C GLU A 206 -16.69 9.27 8.76
N PHE A 207 -17.29 8.08 8.59
CA PHE A 207 -16.65 6.83 8.97
C PHE A 207 -15.31 6.64 8.24
N HIS A 208 -14.31 6.16 8.98
CA HIS A 208 -12.93 6.04 8.52
C HIS A 208 -12.79 5.20 7.23
N ASN A 209 -12.02 5.69 6.25
CA ASN A 209 -11.76 5.09 4.95
C ASN A 209 -12.99 4.79 4.07
N LEU A 210 -14.17 5.26 4.47
CA LEU A 210 -15.42 4.94 3.77
C LEU A 210 -15.43 5.41 2.32
N LEU A 211 -15.10 6.69 2.09
CA LEU A 211 -15.09 7.29 0.75
C LEU A 211 -14.10 6.61 -0.18
N GLU A 212 -12.91 6.28 0.33
CA GLU A 212 -11.89 5.55 -0.43
C GLU A 212 -12.42 4.19 -0.89
N ASN A 213 -12.99 3.41 0.04
CA ASN A 213 -13.53 2.08 -0.25
C ASN A 213 -14.68 2.13 -1.25
N ILE A 214 -15.56 3.15 -1.17
CA ILE A 214 -16.65 3.35 -2.14
C ILE A 214 -16.06 3.63 -3.53
N ILE A 215 -15.13 4.57 -3.64
CA ILE A 215 -14.52 4.94 -4.93
C ILE A 215 -13.76 3.76 -5.52
N GLU A 216 -12.97 3.02 -4.72
CA GLU A 216 -12.23 1.84 -5.17
C GLU A 216 -13.17 0.77 -5.75
N ASN A 217 -14.27 0.46 -5.08
CA ASN A 217 -15.25 -0.50 -5.58
C ASN A 217 -15.95 -0.01 -6.86
N LYS A 218 -16.36 1.26 -6.90
CA LYS A 218 -16.98 1.88 -8.08
C LYS A 218 -16.04 1.84 -9.30
N MET A 219 -14.77 2.19 -9.12
CA MET A 219 -13.77 2.13 -10.19
C MET A 219 -13.51 0.69 -10.64
N SER A 220 -13.54 -0.30 -9.72
CA SER A 220 -13.33 -1.71 -10.04
C SER A 220 -14.35 -2.28 -11.03
N ILE A 221 -15.56 -1.73 -11.06
CA ILE A 221 -16.67 -2.17 -11.93
C ILE A 221 -17.08 -1.11 -12.96
N PHE A 222 -16.28 -0.04 -13.14
CA PHE A 222 -16.60 1.08 -14.04
C PHE A 222 -17.98 1.72 -13.79
N ASP A 223 -18.41 1.73 -12.53
CA ASP A 223 -19.51 2.56 -12.07
C ASP A 223 -19.00 3.97 -11.79
N TRP A 224 -19.22 4.86 -12.75
CA TRP A 224 -18.74 6.24 -12.68
C TRP A 224 -19.82 7.24 -12.27
N GLU A 225 -20.98 6.76 -11.87
CA GLU A 225 -22.02 7.61 -11.34
C GLU A 225 -21.54 8.29 -10.04
N ASP A 226 -21.73 9.59 -9.93
CA ASP A 226 -21.30 10.42 -8.80
C ASP A 226 -19.79 10.39 -8.44
N LEU A 227 -18.96 9.72 -9.24
CA LEU A 227 -17.53 9.56 -8.96
C LEU A 227 -16.80 10.91 -8.88
N ASP A 228 -17.18 11.90 -9.71
CA ASP A 228 -16.59 13.24 -9.70
C ASP A 228 -16.85 13.98 -8.38
N ASN A 229 -18.06 13.91 -7.83
CA ASN A 229 -18.39 14.53 -6.55
C ASN A 229 -17.66 13.87 -5.38
N LEU A 230 -17.58 12.52 -5.38
CA LEU A 230 -16.86 11.78 -4.35
C LEU A 230 -15.36 12.09 -4.38
N THR A 231 -14.76 12.20 -5.57
CA THR A 231 -13.34 12.55 -5.70
C THR A 231 -13.06 14.00 -5.31
N LYS A 232 -13.93 14.95 -5.65
CA LYS A 232 -13.85 16.34 -5.17
C LYS A 232 -13.95 16.43 -3.65
N LEU A 233 -14.84 15.64 -3.04
CA LEU A 233 -14.98 15.58 -1.58
C LEU A 233 -13.73 15.04 -0.91
N ILE A 234 -13.13 13.94 -1.42
CA ILE A 234 -11.85 13.40 -0.93
C ILE A 234 -10.76 14.46 -1.02
N LYS A 235 -10.61 15.10 -2.19
CA LYS A 235 -9.61 16.16 -2.40
C LYS A 235 -9.72 17.26 -1.34
N LYS A 236 -10.94 17.77 -1.10
CA LYS A 236 -11.20 18.79 -0.08
C LYS A 236 -10.79 18.31 1.31
N LYS A 237 -11.21 17.08 1.70
CA LYS A 237 -10.90 16.54 3.04
C LYS A 237 -9.40 16.32 3.25
N ILE A 238 -8.64 15.92 2.22
CA ILE A 238 -7.17 15.79 2.30
C ILE A 238 -6.51 17.17 2.49
N LEU A 239 -6.96 18.18 1.73
CA LEU A 239 -6.45 19.54 1.85
C LEU A 239 -6.71 20.14 3.24
N ASP A 240 -7.87 19.85 3.83
CA ASP A 240 -8.27 20.26 5.18
C ASP A 240 -7.57 19.46 6.30
N ASN A 241 -6.67 18.51 5.99
CA ASN A 241 -6.04 17.57 6.94
C ASN A 241 -7.03 16.71 7.74
N LYS A 242 -8.24 16.49 7.23
CA LYS A 242 -9.27 15.69 7.90
C LYS A 242 -9.09 14.20 7.67
N ILE A 243 -8.59 13.84 6.49
CA ILE A 243 -8.34 12.45 6.10
C ILE A 243 -7.03 12.32 5.32
N PHE A 244 -6.61 11.08 5.16
CA PHE A 244 -5.72 10.60 4.10
C PHE A 244 -6.39 9.38 3.43
N ILE A 245 -5.93 9.03 2.24
CA ILE A 245 -6.28 7.78 1.56
C ILE A 245 -5.00 6.98 1.33
N ASP A 246 -5.12 5.72 0.92
CA ASP A 246 -3.95 4.89 0.58
C ASP A 246 -3.00 5.67 -0.32
N PRO A 247 -1.71 5.78 0.06
CA PRO A 247 -0.74 6.60 -0.67
C PRO A 247 -0.50 6.17 -2.12
N LEU A 248 -0.82 4.91 -2.48
CA LEU A 248 -0.76 4.46 -3.87
C LEU A 248 -2.08 4.77 -4.61
N PHE A 249 -3.22 4.69 -3.91
CA PHE A 249 -4.53 4.89 -4.51
C PHE A 249 -4.75 6.34 -5.00
N ILE A 250 -4.17 7.33 -4.29
CA ILE A 250 -4.28 8.75 -4.69
C ILE A 250 -3.76 9.00 -6.12
N TYR A 251 -2.80 8.20 -6.60
CA TYR A 251 -2.22 8.34 -7.94
C TYR A 251 -3.19 7.91 -9.06
N TYR A 252 -4.18 7.08 -8.76
CA TYR A 252 -5.24 6.74 -9.72
C TYR A 252 -6.26 7.84 -9.89
N LEU A 253 -6.39 8.71 -8.87
CA LEU A 253 -7.43 9.74 -8.82
C LEU A 253 -6.93 11.11 -9.29
N PHE A 254 -5.67 11.47 -8.97
CA PHE A 254 -5.21 12.85 -9.14
C PHE A 254 -3.80 12.94 -9.73
N ASP A 255 -3.67 13.69 -10.82
CA ASP A 255 -2.38 14.13 -11.34
C ASP A 255 -1.97 15.47 -10.70
N ASN A 256 -1.71 15.43 -9.40
CA ASN A 256 -1.39 16.63 -8.60
C ASN A 256 -0.30 16.32 -7.57
N PRO A 257 0.98 16.66 -7.84
CA PRO A 257 2.09 16.36 -6.94
C PRO A 257 1.97 16.99 -5.54
N GLU A 258 1.38 18.19 -5.45
CA GLU A 258 1.18 18.86 -4.15
C GLU A 258 0.17 18.09 -3.28
N LEU A 259 -0.97 17.70 -3.87
CA LEU A 259 -1.99 16.91 -3.17
C LEU A 259 -1.44 15.53 -2.75
N GLN A 260 -0.64 14.90 -3.61
CA GLN A 260 0.01 13.62 -3.34
C GLN A 260 0.99 13.74 -2.16
N LYS A 261 1.82 14.79 -2.15
CA LYS A 261 2.71 15.11 -1.01
C LYS A 261 1.92 15.34 0.28
N LYS A 262 0.83 16.10 0.19
CA LYS A 262 -0.06 16.37 1.34
C LYS A 262 -0.64 15.09 1.91
N ASN A 263 -1.15 14.21 1.05
CA ASN A 263 -1.70 12.91 1.45
C ASN A 263 -0.66 12.02 2.13
N SER A 264 0.55 11.91 1.55
CA SER A 264 1.65 11.14 2.15
C SER A 264 2.03 11.68 3.52
N ASN A 265 2.08 13.01 3.69
CA ASN A 265 2.35 13.65 4.98
C ASN A 265 1.25 13.34 6.00
N ASN A 266 -0.02 13.45 5.62
CA ASN A 266 -1.15 13.14 6.50
C ASN A 266 -1.11 11.67 6.94
N PHE A 267 -0.88 10.74 6.00
CA PHE A 267 -0.72 9.32 6.28
C PHE A 267 0.41 9.04 7.28
N ILE A 268 1.58 9.62 7.06
CA ILE A 268 2.74 9.40 7.92
C ILE A 268 2.54 10.03 9.31
N ASN A 269 1.99 11.22 9.38
CA ASN A 269 1.70 11.89 10.65
C ASN A 269 0.70 11.09 11.49
N ASP A 270 -0.34 10.53 10.88
CA ASP A 270 -1.30 9.68 11.59
C ASP A 270 -0.66 8.36 12.03
N LYS A 271 0.03 7.69 11.11
CA LYS A 271 0.68 6.40 11.37
C LYS A 271 1.68 6.45 12.54
N PHE A 272 2.43 7.54 12.67
CA PHE A 272 3.46 7.71 13.70
C PHE A 272 3.08 8.67 14.83
N LYS A 273 1.81 9.07 14.93
CA LYS A 273 1.32 10.02 15.94
C LYS A 273 1.68 9.63 17.37
N ASN A 274 1.59 8.33 17.70
CA ASN A 274 1.84 7.79 19.03
C ASN A 274 3.05 6.84 19.05
N TYR A 275 3.87 6.84 17.99
CA TYR A 275 5.00 5.91 17.87
C TYR A 275 6.22 6.44 18.61
N SER A 276 6.72 5.66 19.57
CA SER A 276 7.97 5.97 20.28
C SER A 276 9.16 5.61 19.41
N LYS A 277 9.94 6.62 19.00
CA LYS A 277 11.10 6.43 18.14
C LYS A 277 12.19 5.63 18.87
N ILE A 278 12.68 4.59 18.22
CA ILE A 278 13.82 3.79 18.71
C ILE A 278 15.11 4.52 18.32
N ILE A 279 15.92 4.88 19.31
CA ILE A 279 17.20 5.57 19.09
C ILE A 279 18.32 4.59 19.40
N LEU A 280 19.13 4.25 18.40
CA LEU A 280 20.36 3.51 18.58
C LEU A 280 21.57 4.46 18.55
N LYS A 281 22.47 4.32 19.50
CA LYS A 281 23.80 4.94 19.43
C LYS A 281 24.65 4.13 18.45
N ARG A 282 25.00 4.74 17.33
CA ARG A 282 25.84 4.11 16.29
C ARG A 282 27.26 4.62 16.40
N ASN A 283 28.22 3.70 16.33
CA ASN A 283 29.61 4.05 16.19
C ASN A 283 29.94 4.29 14.72
N LYS A 284 30.61 5.41 14.43
CA LYS A 284 31.18 5.64 13.08
C LYS A 284 32.25 4.58 12.82
N THR A 285 32.02 3.75 11.86
CA THR A 285 33.02 2.76 11.39
C THR A 285 33.29 3.03 9.93
N LYS A 286 34.58 3.04 9.58
CA LYS A 286 34.98 3.14 8.17
C LYS A 286 35.01 1.74 7.58
N ASN A 287 34.12 1.46 6.64
CA ASN A 287 34.13 0.19 5.89
C ASN A 287 35.13 0.30 4.73
N ASN A 288 35.76 -0.82 4.36
CA ASN A 288 36.62 -0.87 3.17
C ASN A 288 35.82 -0.81 1.87
N LYS A 289 34.56 -1.25 1.90
CA LYS A 289 33.59 -1.18 0.80
C LYS A 289 32.28 -0.55 1.29
N ILE A 290 31.56 0.06 0.38
CA ILE A 290 30.23 0.64 0.72
C ILE A 290 29.22 -0.51 0.87
N LYS A 291 28.57 -0.58 2.01
CA LYS A 291 27.55 -1.59 2.31
C LYS A 291 26.16 -1.08 2.01
N VAL A 292 25.52 -1.66 0.99
CA VAL A 292 24.18 -1.30 0.55
C VAL A 292 23.19 -2.38 0.98
N GLY A 293 22.20 -2.01 1.79
CA GLY A 293 21.09 -2.88 2.19
C GLY A 293 19.84 -2.60 1.39
N TYR A 294 19.32 -3.58 0.65
CA TYR A 294 18.07 -3.53 -0.06
C TYR A 294 16.93 -4.09 0.79
N PHE A 295 15.95 -3.27 1.10
CA PHE A 295 14.78 -3.61 1.92
C PHE A 295 13.55 -3.76 1.04
N SER A 296 12.90 -4.92 1.06
CA SER A 296 11.71 -5.16 0.25
C SER A 296 10.78 -6.20 0.86
N GLY A 297 9.47 -5.96 0.73
CA GLY A 297 8.41 -6.95 0.92
C GLY A 297 8.16 -7.79 -0.34
N ASP A 298 8.92 -7.56 -1.42
CA ASP A 298 8.59 -8.03 -2.77
C ASP A 298 9.64 -9.01 -3.33
N PHE A 299 10.39 -9.72 -2.47
CA PHE A 299 11.29 -10.78 -2.89
C PHE A 299 10.54 -12.09 -3.23
N TYR A 300 9.56 -11.98 -4.11
CA TYR A 300 8.75 -13.08 -4.65
C TYR A 300 8.41 -12.79 -6.11
N ASP A 301 7.49 -13.52 -6.73
CA ASP A 301 7.02 -13.25 -8.10
C ASP A 301 6.31 -11.88 -8.17
N HIS A 302 7.12 -10.83 -8.29
CA HIS A 302 6.68 -9.45 -8.24
C HIS A 302 7.49 -8.56 -9.20
N PRO A 303 6.87 -7.54 -9.83
CA PRO A 303 7.56 -6.62 -10.74
C PRO A 303 8.85 -6.00 -10.21
N VAL A 304 8.92 -5.65 -8.93
CA VAL A 304 10.13 -5.09 -8.30
C VAL A 304 11.30 -6.08 -8.38
N LEU A 305 11.07 -7.35 -8.03
CA LEU A 305 12.12 -8.37 -8.13
C LEU A 305 12.53 -8.59 -9.59
N HIS A 306 11.55 -8.65 -10.50
CA HIS A 306 11.84 -8.85 -11.91
C HIS A 306 12.68 -7.74 -12.52
N THR A 307 12.43 -6.49 -12.13
CA THR A 307 13.21 -5.35 -12.62
C THR A 307 14.58 -5.24 -11.98
N MET A 308 14.72 -5.58 -10.68
CA MET A 308 15.98 -5.41 -9.92
C MET A 308 16.95 -6.59 -10.02
N ARG A 309 16.51 -7.76 -10.46
CA ARG A 309 17.27 -9.01 -10.39
C ARG A 309 18.68 -8.91 -10.98
N ASN A 310 18.81 -8.39 -12.20
CA ASN A 310 20.12 -8.25 -12.85
C ASN A 310 20.96 -7.12 -12.24
N ILE A 311 20.31 -6.12 -11.65
CA ILE A 311 21.00 -5.06 -10.90
C ILE A 311 21.73 -5.68 -9.70
N PHE A 312 21.04 -6.53 -8.91
CA PHE A 312 21.67 -7.24 -7.80
C PHE A 312 22.86 -8.08 -8.24
N LYS A 313 22.75 -8.75 -9.41
CA LYS A 313 23.82 -9.58 -9.97
C LYS A 313 25.03 -8.76 -10.39
N ASN A 314 24.81 -7.58 -10.99
CA ASN A 314 25.84 -6.81 -11.72
C ASN A 314 26.59 -5.82 -10.83
N HIS A 315 26.27 -5.72 -9.54
CA HIS A 315 27.01 -4.82 -8.64
C HIS A 315 28.50 -5.11 -8.63
N ASN A 316 29.31 -4.05 -8.69
CA ASN A 316 30.77 -4.13 -8.61
C ASN A 316 31.21 -4.54 -7.20
N LYS A 317 31.53 -5.81 -7.03
CA LYS A 317 31.92 -6.41 -5.74
C LYS A 317 33.26 -5.91 -5.19
N SER A 318 34.07 -5.19 -6.00
CA SER A 318 35.31 -4.58 -5.52
C SER A 318 35.01 -3.31 -4.68
N ILE A 319 33.90 -2.60 -4.97
CA ILE A 319 33.52 -1.34 -4.34
C ILE A 319 32.34 -1.55 -3.36
N PHE A 320 31.40 -2.43 -3.70
CA PHE A 320 30.15 -2.62 -2.96
C PHE A 320 30.03 -4.01 -2.33
N GLU A 321 29.45 -4.05 -1.14
CA GLU A 321 28.85 -5.25 -0.56
C GLU A 321 27.34 -5.03 -0.47
N ILE A 322 26.56 -5.93 -1.09
CA ILE A 322 25.11 -5.81 -1.12
C ILE A 322 24.44 -6.83 -0.18
N TYR A 323 23.47 -6.35 0.55
CA TYR A 323 22.70 -7.10 1.54
C TYR A 323 21.22 -7.04 1.18
N ALA A 324 20.48 -8.12 1.39
CA ALA A 324 19.02 -8.13 1.30
C ALA A 324 18.39 -8.24 2.69
N PHE A 325 17.38 -7.43 2.93
CA PHE A 325 16.53 -7.47 4.11
C PHE A 325 15.08 -7.68 3.66
N SER A 326 14.69 -8.96 3.58
CA SER A 326 13.37 -9.35 3.10
C SER A 326 12.34 -9.34 4.20
N HIS A 327 11.33 -8.51 4.06
CA HIS A 327 10.11 -8.56 4.88
C HIS A 327 8.92 -9.11 4.09
N THR A 328 9.21 -9.95 3.09
CA THR A 328 8.20 -10.67 2.31
C THR A 328 7.39 -11.58 3.23
N PRO A 329 6.04 -11.50 3.18
CA PRO A 329 5.20 -12.39 3.97
C PRO A 329 5.48 -13.86 3.68
N SER A 330 5.40 -14.71 4.71
CA SER A 330 5.75 -16.13 4.62
C SER A 330 4.96 -16.87 3.53
N GLU A 331 3.69 -16.53 3.36
CA GLU A 331 2.81 -17.12 2.35
C GLU A 331 3.15 -16.72 0.90
N LYS A 332 4.04 -15.74 0.70
CA LYS A 332 4.50 -15.28 -0.62
C LYS A 332 5.89 -15.81 -0.99
N LYS A 333 6.57 -16.48 -0.08
CA LYS A 333 7.90 -17.08 -0.34
C LYS A 333 7.79 -18.16 -1.41
N ASN A 334 8.66 -18.10 -2.42
CA ASN A 334 8.67 -19.04 -3.55
C ASN A 334 10.07 -19.12 -4.20
N ILE A 335 10.18 -19.94 -5.24
CA ILE A 335 11.40 -20.17 -6.04
C ILE A 335 12.07 -18.90 -6.59
N TRP A 336 11.34 -17.80 -6.76
CA TRP A 336 11.91 -16.56 -7.29
C TRP A 336 12.90 -15.93 -6.33
N LYS A 337 12.67 -16.04 -5.02
CA LYS A 337 13.63 -15.61 -4.00
C LYS A 337 14.95 -16.36 -4.16
N ASP A 338 14.89 -17.69 -4.28
CA ASP A 338 16.07 -18.55 -4.36
C ASP A 338 16.94 -18.20 -5.57
N SER A 339 16.32 -17.69 -6.62
CA SER A 339 17.01 -17.26 -7.83
C SER A 339 17.90 -16.02 -7.67
N VAL A 340 17.82 -15.29 -6.56
CA VAL A 340 18.57 -14.05 -6.32
C VAL A 340 19.42 -14.07 -5.05
N VAL A 341 19.20 -15.00 -4.12
CA VAL A 341 19.91 -15.08 -2.84
C VAL A 341 21.42 -15.06 -3.02
N GLY A 342 21.93 -15.80 -4.00
CA GLY A 342 23.37 -15.90 -4.30
C GLY A 342 24.02 -14.62 -4.85
N TYR A 343 23.25 -13.58 -5.16
CA TYR A 343 23.79 -12.29 -5.62
C TYR A 343 24.21 -11.40 -4.46
N PHE A 344 23.67 -11.64 -3.25
CA PHE A 344 23.91 -10.85 -2.05
C PHE A 344 25.07 -11.42 -1.23
N THR A 345 25.80 -10.55 -0.56
CA THR A 345 26.79 -10.94 0.47
C THR A 345 26.09 -11.70 1.61
N LYS A 346 24.91 -11.20 2.03
CA LYS A 346 24.01 -11.87 2.97
C LYS A 346 22.55 -11.55 2.63
N PHE A 347 21.67 -12.52 2.84
CA PHE A 347 20.23 -12.39 2.66
C PHE A 347 19.54 -12.67 4.01
N TYR A 348 18.87 -11.68 4.55
CA TYR A 348 18.16 -11.75 5.82
C TYR A 348 16.65 -11.75 5.63
N GLU A 349 15.97 -12.71 6.23
CA GLU A 349 14.52 -12.69 6.38
C GLU A 349 14.18 -11.99 7.68
N ILE A 350 13.47 -10.86 7.58
CA ILE A 350 13.17 -9.98 8.70
C ILE A 350 11.67 -9.82 8.95
N SER A 351 10.81 -10.60 8.25
CA SER A 351 9.34 -10.52 8.39
C SER A 351 8.89 -10.66 9.84
N ASP A 352 9.48 -11.61 10.58
CA ASP A 352 9.06 -11.97 11.94
C ASP A 352 9.90 -11.27 13.04
N MET A 353 10.83 -10.41 12.64
CA MET A 353 11.66 -9.67 13.58
C MET A 353 10.99 -8.39 14.05
N SER A 354 11.18 -8.01 15.31
CA SER A 354 10.80 -6.67 15.78
C SER A 354 11.64 -5.57 15.13
N ASP A 355 11.09 -4.35 15.05
CA ASP A 355 11.85 -3.21 14.50
C ASP A 355 13.16 -2.97 15.24
N GLU A 356 13.19 -3.11 16.56
CA GLU A 356 14.41 -2.98 17.36
C GLU A 356 15.47 -4.01 16.96
N ASN A 357 15.06 -5.28 16.78
CA ASN A 357 15.99 -6.34 16.37
C ASN A 357 16.52 -6.10 14.95
N ILE A 358 15.69 -5.57 14.04
CA ILE A 358 16.14 -5.20 12.69
C ILE A 358 17.14 -4.06 12.75
N LEU A 359 16.86 -3.01 13.52
CA LEU A 359 17.79 -1.90 13.70
C LEU A 359 19.14 -2.35 14.24
N ARG A 360 19.15 -3.24 15.26
CA ARG A 360 20.38 -3.85 15.80
C ARG A 360 21.10 -4.73 14.79
N LEU A 361 20.37 -5.51 14.00
CA LEU A 361 20.94 -6.34 12.92
C LEU A 361 21.66 -5.48 11.89
N VAL A 362 21.00 -4.43 11.40
CA VAL A 362 21.54 -3.53 10.37
C VAL A 362 22.75 -2.75 10.90
N ASP A 363 22.73 -2.35 12.18
CA ASP A 363 23.86 -1.71 12.85
C ASP A 363 25.05 -2.67 13.02
N ARG A 364 24.80 -3.94 13.39
CA ARG A 364 25.83 -5.00 13.46
C ARG A 364 26.49 -5.26 12.10
N GLU A 365 25.71 -5.27 11.02
CA GLU A 365 26.23 -5.44 9.66
C GLU A 365 26.87 -4.16 9.12
N LYS A 366 26.74 -3.02 9.81
CA LYS A 366 27.33 -1.71 9.45
C LYS A 366 26.89 -1.25 8.07
N ILE A 367 25.60 -1.32 7.80
CA ILE A 367 25.04 -0.88 6.51
C ILE A 367 25.15 0.64 6.38
N ASP A 368 25.78 1.12 5.32
CA ASP A 368 25.99 2.54 5.02
C ASP A 368 24.74 3.16 4.36
N ILE A 369 24.17 2.46 3.39
CA ILE A 369 23.04 2.91 2.59
C ILE A 369 21.90 1.89 2.68
N ALA A 370 20.73 2.32 3.15
CA ALA A 370 19.50 1.54 3.11
C ALA A 370 18.62 2.00 1.96
N VAL A 371 18.33 1.09 1.03
CA VAL A 371 17.46 1.33 -0.12
C VAL A 371 16.10 0.69 0.12
N ASN A 372 15.06 1.51 0.24
CA ASN A 372 13.68 1.06 0.38
C ASN A 372 13.08 0.81 -1.01
N LEU A 373 12.87 -0.45 -1.35
CA LEU A 373 12.27 -0.85 -2.62
C LEU A 373 10.73 -0.95 -2.58
N SER A 374 10.12 -0.90 -1.39
CA SER A 374 8.67 -1.02 -1.25
C SER A 374 7.96 0.34 -1.11
N GLY A 375 8.63 1.37 -0.57
CA GLY A 375 8.02 2.68 -0.33
C GLY A 375 6.82 2.61 0.62
N LEU A 376 5.66 3.14 0.20
CA LEU A 376 4.38 3.11 0.93
C LEU A 376 3.39 2.11 0.34
N THR A 377 3.86 0.97 -0.16
CA THR A 377 3.00 -0.10 -0.69
C THR A 377 2.54 -1.06 0.41
N LYS A 378 1.64 -2.00 0.06
CA LYS A 378 0.92 -2.89 0.99
C LYS A 378 1.80 -3.63 1.99
N TYR A 379 2.96 -4.12 1.58
CA TYR A 379 3.86 -4.90 2.44
C TYR A 379 5.06 -4.07 2.91
N SER A 380 4.94 -2.73 2.91
CA SER A 380 6.03 -1.86 3.36
C SER A 380 6.22 -1.91 4.88
N ARG A 381 7.48 -1.82 5.30
CA ARG A 381 7.86 -1.72 6.72
C ARG A 381 8.42 -0.34 7.02
N THR A 382 7.55 0.67 6.90
CA THR A 382 7.90 2.10 6.98
C THR A 382 8.52 2.47 8.33
N SER A 383 8.17 1.76 9.42
CA SER A 383 8.63 2.03 10.79
C SER A 383 10.15 1.92 10.94
N ILE A 384 10.80 0.96 10.27
CA ILE A 384 12.27 0.85 10.34
C ILE A 384 12.97 2.07 9.73
N PHE A 385 12.41 2.62 8.66
CA PHE A 385 12.92 3.85 8.03
C PHE A 385 12.60 5.10 8.86
N TYR A 386 11.43 5.15 9.51
CA TYR A 386 11.09 6.19 10.47
C TYR A 386 12.12 6.26 11.61
N ASN A 387 12.57 5.11 12.09
CA ASN A 387 13.62 4.97 13.11
C ASN A 387 15.04 5.20 12.59
N ARG A 388 15.23 5.51 11.32
CA ARG A 388 16.51 5.68 10.64
C ARG A 388 17.38 4.43 10.73
N VAL A 389 17.04 3.42 9.90
CA VAL A 389 17.69 2.10 9.89
C VAL A 389 19.15 2.13 9.44
N ALA A 390 19.57 3.13 8.62
CA ALA A 390 20.95 3.33 8.19
C ALA A 390 21.33 4.83 8.18
N PRO A 391 22.63 5.18 8.12
CA PRO A 391 23.09 6.57 7.99
C PRO A 391 22.51 7.28 6.79
N ILE A 392 22.40 6.59 5.65
CA ILE A 392 21.80 7.09 4.40
C ILE A 392 20.58 6.22 4.08
N GLN A 393 19.45 6.87 3.81
CA GLN A 393 18.20 6.19 3.46
C GLN A 393 17.66 6.71 2.13
N ILE A 394 17.37 5.79 1.21
CA ILE A 394 16.96 6.09 -0.17
C ILE A 394 15.61 5.43 -0.46
N ASN A 395 14.66 6.16 -1.03
CA ASN A 395 13.45 5.59 -1.65
C ASN A 395 13.75 5.30 -3.13
N TYR A 396 13.46 4.09 -3.58
CA TYR A 396 13.72 3.73 -4.97
C TYR A 396 12.75 2.67 -5.49
N LEU A 397 12.25 2.88 -6.67
CA LEU A 397 11.53 2.02 -7.59
C LEU A 397 10.08 1.69 -7.21
N GLY A 398 9.81 1.03 -6.08
CA GLY A 398 8.49 0.43 -5.82
C GLY A 398 7.35 1.41 -5.53
N TYR A 399 7.67 2.66 -5.21
CA TYR A 399 6.69 3.70 -4.91
C TYR A 399 7.02 5.00 -5.67
N PRO A 400 6.14 5.42 -6.60
CA PRO A 400 6.44 6.54 -7.51
C PRO A 400 6.07 7.90 -6.92
N GLY A 401 6.67 8.27 -5.79
CA GLY A 401 6.39 9.55 -5.13
C GLY A 401 7.14 9.76 -3.83
N THR A 402 6.88 10.88 -3.16
CA THR A 402 7.45 11.17 -1.85
C THR A 402 6.84 10.29 -0.76
N MET A 403 7.68 9.76 0.10
CA MET A 403 7.23 8.97 1.26
C MET A 403 6.65 9.81 2.40
N GLY A 404 6.76 11.13 2.35
CA GLY A 404 6.33 11.99 3.47
C GLY A 404 7.16 11.82 4.75
N LEU A 405 8.30 11.12 4.69
CA LEU A 405 9.19 10.82 5.81
C LEU A 405 10.45 11.67 5.77
N LYS A 406 10.64 12.54 6.76
CA LYS A 406 11.87 13.34 6.91
C LYS A 406 13.14 12.50 7.12
N SER A 407 13.01 11.24 7.50
CA SER A 407 14.12 10.33 7.69
C SER A 407 14.65 9.71 6.39
N ILE A 408 13.92 9.78 5.29
CA ILE A 408 14.42 9.40 3.96
C ILE A 408 15.21 10.58 3.38
N ASP A 409 16.47 10.34 3.04
CA ASP A 409 17.37 11.40 2.58
C ASP A 409 17.20 11.68 1.07
N TYR A 410 17.05 10.63 0.27
CA TYR A 410 17.03 10.71 -1.18
C TYR A 410 15.93 9.86 -1.82
N ILE A 411 15.49 10.31 -3.00
CA ILE A 411 14.72 9.50 -3.96
C ILE A 411 15.53 9.41 -5.25
N ILE A 412 15.65 8.20 -5.81
CA ILE A 412 16.28 8.00 -7.13
C ILE A 412 15.21 8.15 -8.21
N ALA A 413 15.47 9.01 -9.18
CA ALA A 413 14.59 9.34 -10.28
C ALA A 413 15.39 9.72 -11.54
N ASP A 414 14.71 10.07 -12.60
CA ASP A 414 15.29 10.79 -13.74
C ASP A 414 14.62 12.17 -13.93
N SER A 415 15.16 12.99 -14.83
CA SER A 415 14.69 14.34 -15.04
C SER A 415 13.31 14.45 -15.71
N THR A 416 12.80 13.36 -16.28
CA THR A 416 11.46 13.29 -16.86
C THR A 416 10.42 13.06 -15.76
N VAL A 417 10.63 12.03 -14.91
CA VAL A 417 9.65 11.70 -13.85
C VAL A 417 9.62 12.73 -12.72
N ILE A 418 10.78 13.36 -12.41
CA ILE A 418 10.85 14.49 -11.48
C ILE A 418 11.67 15.63 -12.13
N PRO A 419 11.05 16.52 -12.89
CA PRO A 419 11.74 17.73 -13.35
C PRO A 419 12.28 18.55 -12.18
N LYS A 420 13.38 19.28 -12.40
CA LYS A 420 14.01 20.08 -11.33
C LYS A 420 13.05 21.06 -10.65
N ILE A 421 12.10 21.64 -11.40
CA ILE A 421 11.09 22.58 -10.87
C ILE A 421 10.10 21.89 -9.90
N ASP A 422 9.91 20.59 -10.03
CA ASP A 422 8.95 19.81 -9.25
C ASP A 422 9.56 19.19 -7.98
N GLN A 423 10.88 19.36 -7.73
CA GLN A 423 11.54 18.88 -6.50
C GLN A 423 10.88 19.41 -5.22
N LYS A 424 10.27 20.58 -5.27
CA LYS A 424 9.51 21.18 -4.15
C LYS A 424 8.37 20.30 -3.63
N HIS A 425 7.88 19.37 -4.45
CA HIS A 425 6.82 18.43 -4.08
C HIS A 425 7.33 17.15 -3.42
N TYR A 426 8.64 17.03 -3.18
CA TYR A 426 9.27 15.90 -2.50
C TYR A 426 9.91 16.38 -1.20
N LEU A 427 9.95 15.52 -0.18
CA LEU A 427 10.73 15.79 1.05
C LEU A 427 12.17 15.31 0.88
N GLU A 428 12.37 14.30 0.07
CA GLU A 428 13.63 13.69 -0.29
C GLU A 428 14.40 14.57 -1.29
N LYS A 429 15.73 14.58 -1.19
CA LYS A 429 16.57 15.11 -2.27
C LYS A 429 16.53 14.18 -3.47
N VAL A 430 16.40 14.71 -4.66
CA VAL A 430 16.38 13.87 -5.87
C VAL A 430 17.80 13.57 -6.32
N SER A 431 18.13 12.27 -6.46
CA SER A 431 19.32 11.80 -7.14
C SER A 431 18.94 11.36 -8.55
N TYR A 432 19.48 12.05 -9.55
CA TYR A 432 19.10 11.86 -10.95
C TYR A 432 19.97 10.81 -11.62
N LEU A 433 19.34 9.79 -12.19
CA LEU A 433 19.96 8.94 -13.18
C LEU A 433 20.00 9.65 -14.54
N PRO A 434 21.02 9.39 -15.37
CA PRO A 434 21.21 10.12 -16.63
C PRO A 434 20.16 9.81 -17.70
N THR A 435 19.44 8.70 -17.54
CA THR A 435 18.37 8.25 -18.43
C THR A 435 17.16 7.82 -17.63
N CYS A 436 16.41 6.81 -18.06
CA CYS A 436 15.24 6.28 -17.33
C CYS A 436 15.62 5.72 -15.96
N TYR A 437 14.81 6.01 -14.93
CA TYR A 437 15.02 5.55 -13.56
C TYR A 437 14.65 4.08 -13.33
N ILE A 438 13.78 3.52 -14.19
CA ILE A 438 13.29 2.15 -14.03
C ILE A 438 14.18 1.15 -14.78
N PRO A 439 14.81 0.20 -14.06
CA PRO A 439 15.64 -0.80 -14.71
C PRO A 439 14.78 -1.82 -15.46
N ASN A 440 15.40 -2.47 -16.43
CA ASN A 440 14.84 -3.67 -17.05
C ASN A 440 15.82 -4.81 -16.93
N SER A 441 15.44 -5.86 -16.21
CA SER A 441 16.22 -7.08 -16.22
C SER A 441 15.99 -7.79 -17.55
N ASN A 442 17.04 -7.89 -18.36
CA ASN A 442 17.01 -8.70 -19.58
C ASN A 442 16.39 -10.07 -19.27
N ASN A 443 15.36 -10.45 -20.02
CA ASN A 443 14.56 -11.63 -19.75
C ASN A 443 15.30 -12.92 -20.11
N LEU A 444 16.35 -13.26 -19.39
CA LEU A 444 17.02 -14.56 -19.48
C LEU A 444 16.08 -15.75 -19.18
N PHE A 445 14.85 -15.49 -18.70
CA PHE A 445 13.88 -16.50 -18.27
C PHE A 445 12.58 -16.54 -19.05
N LEU A 446 12.33 -15.61 -19.97
CA LEU A 446 11.18 -15.75 -20.85
C LEU A 446 11.48 -16.79 -21.92
N LYS A 447 11.06 -18.02 -21.64
CA LYS A 447 10.96 -19.03 -22.69
C LYS A 447 9.99 -18.50 -23.75
N LYS A 448 10.31 -18.68 -25.03
CA LYS A 448 9.36 -18.37 -26.10
C LYS A 448 8.04 -19.09 -25.82
N SER A 449 6.91 -18.39 -25.99
CA SER A 449 5.61 -19.05 -25.92
C SER A 449 5.56 -20.21 -26.90
N LYS A 450 5.02 -21.33 -26.44
CA LYS A 450 4.70 -22.48 -27.31
C LYS A 450 3.32 -22.29 -27.98
N LYS A 451 2.51 -21.33 -27.49
CA LYS A 451 1.19 -21.02 -28.02
C LYS A 451 1.32 -19.98 -29.13
N GLN A 452 0.60 -20.24 -30.19
CA GLN A 452 0.33 -19.26 -31.22
C GLN A 452 -1.13 -18.85 -31.06
N PHE A 453 -1.39 -17.55 -31.05
CA PHE A 453 -2.75 -17.02 -30.97
C PHE A 453 -3.15 -16.44 -32.33
N SER A 454 -4.41 -16.60 -32.68
CA SER A 454 -5.02 -15.95 -33.83
C SER A 454 -6.06 -14.91 -33.38
N ARG A 455 -6.31 -13.91 -34.22
CA ARG A 455 -7.38 -12.94 -33.99
C ARG A 455 -8.75 -13.59 -33.87
N SER A 456 -9.01 -14.64 -34.71
CA SER A 456 -10.28 -15.37 -34.68
C SER A 456 -10.54 -16.11 -33.38
N GLU A 457 -9.54 -16.75 -32.80
CA GLU A 457 -9.64 -17.43 -31.48
C GLU A 457 -9.95 -16.48 -30.34
N LEU A 458 -9.50 -15.22 -30.46
CA LEU A 458 -9.70 -14.19 -29.46
C LEU A 458 -10.86 -13.24 -29.79
N ASN A 459 -11.74 -13.62 -30.71
CA ASN A 459 -12.89 -12.83 -31.19
C ASN A 459 -12.50 -11.43 -31.70
N LEU A 460 -11.27 -11.27 -32.21
CA LEU A 460 -10.79 -10.02 -32.77
C LEU A 460 -11.06 -9.97 -34.30
N PRO A 461 -11.34 -8.79 -34.86
CA PRO A 461 -11.57 -8.63 -36.26
C PRO A 461 -10.29 -8.90 -37.08
N LYS A 462 -10.45 -9.53 -38.26
CA LYS A 462 -9.29 -9.94 -39.10
C LYS A 462 -8.52 -8.76 -39.68
N LYS A 463 -9.20 -7.69 -40.12
CA LYS A 463 -8.60 -6.58 -40.89
C LYS A 463 -8.65 -5.21 -40.22
N GLU A 464 -9.52 -5.05 -39.21
CA GLU A 464 -9.72 -3.80 -38.53
C GLU A 464 -8.55 -3.51 -37.52
N ILE A 465 -8.39 -2.26 -37.17
CA ILE A 465 -7.44 -1.84 -36.16
C ILE A 465 -7.88 -2.33 -34.75
N VAL A 466 -6.99 -2.97 -34.05
CA VAL A 466 -7.19 -3.43 -32.69
C VAL A 466 -6.41 -2.51 -31.74
N PHE A 467 -7.13 -1.58 -31.12
CA PHE A 467 -6.58 -0.87 -29.96
C PHE A 467 -6.61 -1.78 -28.74
N CYS A 468 -5.54 -1.79 -27.94
CA CYS A 468 -5.41 -2.63 -26.76
C CYS A 468 -5.25 -1.76 -25.50
N ALA A 469 -5.94 -2.12 -24.40
CA ALA A 469 -5.85 -1.43 -23.11
C ALA A 469 -5.94 -2.44 -21.96
N PHE A 470 -4.84 -3.12 -21.66
CA PHE A 470 -4.78 -4.17 -20.63
C PHE A 470 -4.32 -3.61 -19.28
N HIS A 471 -5.15 -2.77 -18.70
CA HIS A 471 -4.89 -2.10 -17.42
C HIS A 471 -5.69 -2.71 -16.26
N ASN A 472 -5.28 -2.35 -15.05
CA ASN A 472 -6.12 -2.51 -13.87
C ASN A 472 -7.33 -1.55 -14.01
N PRO A 473 -8.55 -1.98 -13.68
CA PRO A 473 -9.74 -1.12 -13.76
C PRO A 473 -9.59 0.25 -13.08
N HIS A 474 -8.90 0.32 -11.93
CA HIS A 474 -8.66 1.58 -11.22
C HIS A 474 -7.89 2.64 -12.03
N LYS A 475 -7.16 2.24 -13.07
CA LYS A 475 -6.44 3.16 -13.96
C LYS A 475 -7.32 3.75 -15.04
N ILE A 476 -8.50 3.16 -15.28
CA ILE A 476 -9.42 3.56 -16.33
C ILE A 476 -10.52 4.42 -15.72
N ASN A 477 -10.38 5.71 -15.85
CA ASN A 477 -11.34 6.69 -15.37
C ASN A 477 -12.22 7.25 -16.51
N PRO A 478 -13.29 8.02 -16.20
CA PRO A 478 -14.15 8.62 -17.22
C PRO A 478 -13.39 9.46 -18.24
N GLU A 479 -12.42 10.26 -17.82
CA GLU A 479 -11.66 11.18 -18.68
C GLU A 479 -10.91 10.43 -19.80
N ILE A 480 -10.10 9.42 -19.42
CA ILE A 480 -9.33 8.68 -20.42
C ILE A 480 -10.24 7.81 -21.30
N PHE A 481 -11.34 7.29 -20.74
CA PHE A 481 -12.30 6.52 -21.51
C PHE A 481 -13.02 7.40 -22.54
N ASP A 482 -13.36 8.65 -22.22
CA ASP A 482 -13.91 9.63 -23.17
C ASP A 482 -12.97 9.85 -24.36
N VAL A 483 -11.66 9.95 -24.11
CA VAL A 483 -10.65 10.04 -25.18
C VAL A 483 -10.65 8.80 -26.05
N TRP A 484 -10.68 7.60 -25.45
CA TRP A 484 -10.73 6.35 -26.21
C TRP A 484 -12.00 6.22 -27.08
N ILE A 485 -13.14 6.67 -26.57
CA ILE A 485 -14.40 6.72 -27.33
C ILE A 485 -14.26 7.66 -28.54
N LYS A 486 -13.65 8.85 -28.39
CA LYS A 486 -13.40 9.78 -29.49
C LYS A 486 -12.47 9.16 -30.54
N ILE A 487 -11.40 8.47 -30.14
CA ILE A 487 -10.51 7.75 -31.04
C ILE A 487 -11.31 6.71 -31.85
N LEU A 488 -12.12 5.90 -31.18
CA LEU A 488 -12.93 4.87 -31.84
C LEU A 488 -13.96 5.48 -32.83
N LYS A 489 -14.58 6.60 -32.51
CA LYS A 489 -15.51 7.30 -33.40
C LYS A 489 -14.81 7.83 -34.65
N ARG A 490 -13.58 8.33 -34.55
CA ARG A 490 -12.78 8.83 -35.65
C ARG A 490 -12.11 7.71 -36.48
N THR A 491 -12.05 6.49 -35.95
CA THR A 491 -11.49 5.29 -36.60
C THR A 491 -12.57 4.23 -36.76
N LYS A 492 -13.48 4.43 -37.74
CA LYS A 492 -14.72 3.63 -37.91
C LYS A 492 -14.49 2.11 -37.95
N LYS A 493 -13.38 1.66 -38.54
CA LYS A 493 -12.97 0.25 -38.63
C LYS A 493 -11.96 -0.12 -37.58
N SER A 494 -12.37 -0.02 -36.30
CA SER A 494 -11.49 -0.37 -35.15
C SER A 494 -12.30 -0.89 -33.96
N VAL A 495 -11.63 -1.63 -33.10
CA VAL A 495 -12.17 -2.13 -31.83
C VAL A 495 -11.24 -1.76 -30.69
N LEU A 496 -11.78 -1.71 -29.46
CA LEU A 496 -11.01 -1.62 -28.22
C LEU A 496 -10.99 -3.00 -27.54
N TRP A 497 -9.80 -3.57 -27.41
CA TRP A 497 -9.57 -4.83 -26.74
C TRP A 497 -9.09 -4.56 -25.33
N ILE A 498 -9.91 -4.88 -24.32
CA ILE A 498 -9.68 -4.50 -22.93
C ILE A 498 -9.74 -5.72 -22.01
N LYS A 499 -8.90 -5.76 -20.98
CA LYS A 499 -8.90 -6.86 -20.02
C LYS A 499 -9.97 -6.66 -18.94
N SER A 500 -10.89 -7.62 -18.82
CA SER A 500 -11.83 -7.71 -17.70
C SER A 500 -12.36 -9.12 -17.54
N ASN A 501 -12.34 -9.63 -16.28
CA ASN A 501 -12.91 -10.93 -15.91
C ASN A 501 -14.14 -10.79 -14.98
N ASN A 502 -14.61 -9.56 -14.75
CA ASN A 502 -15.79 -9.29 -13.92
C ASN A 502 -16.97 -8.94 -14.84
N GLU A 503 -18.07 -9.67 -14.74
CA GLU A 503 -19.23 -9.52 -15.64
C GLU A 503 -19.92 -8.18 -15.46
N THR A 504 -20.04 -7.68 -14.23
CA THR A 504 -20.60 -6.34 -13.99
C THR A 504 -19.73 -5.24 -14.58
N ALA A 505 -18.41 -5.36 -14.45
CA ALA A 505 -17.48 -4.44 -15.09
C ALA A 505 -17.63 -4.44 -16.62
N LYS A 506 -17.77 -5.62 -17.24
CA LYS A 506 -18.03 -5.74 -18.68
C LYS A 506 -19.34 -5.07 -19.09
N LYS A 507 -20.42 -5.35 -18.35
CA LYS A 507 -21.74 -4.75 -18.57
C LYS A 507 -21.70 -3.22 -18.43
N ASN A 508 -21.11 -2.74 -17.35
CA ASN A 508 -21.01 -1.30 -17.08
C ASN A 508 -20.18 -0.59 -18.16
N LEU A 509 -19.04 -1.14 -18.56
CA LEU A 509 -18.18 -0.51 -19.57
C LEU A 509 -18.89 -0.45 -20.95
N LYS A 510 -19.62 -1.51 -21.36
CA LYS A 510 -20.48 -1.49 -22.54
C LYS A 510 -21.59 -0.43 -22.43
N HIS A 511 -22.20 -0.29 -21.26
CA HIS A 511 -23.19 0.75 -20.97
C HIS A 511 -22.58 2.16 -21.10
N GLN A 512 -21.41 2.35 -20.53
CA GLN A 512 -20.67 3.63 -20.60
C GLN A 512 -20.32 3.99 -22.07
N ALA A 513 -19.97 2.99 -22.88
CA ALA A 513 -19.72 3.20 -24.33
C ALA A 513 -21.01 3.62 -25.06
N LYS A 514 -22.12 2.92 -24.81
CA LYS A 514 -23.45 3.25 -25.38
C LYS A 514 -23.90 4.66 -24.99
N LYS A 515 -23.76 5.03 -23.70
CA LYS A 515 -24.08 6.39 -23.19
C LYS A 515 -23.31 7.48 -23.94
N ARG A 516 -22.09 7.16 -24.42
CA ARG A 516 -21.23 8.04 -25.21
C ARG A 516 -21.44 7.93 -26.71
N GLY A 517 -22.47 7.20 -27.16
CA GLY A 517 -22.81 7.05 -28.57
C GLY A 517 -21.84 6.18 -29.39
N LEU A 518 -21.18 5.20 -28.75
CA LEU A 518 -20.40 4.16 -29.41
C LEU A 518 -21.20 2.84 -29.43
N ASN A 519 -21.14 2.10 -30.52
CA ASN A 519 -21.65 0.72 -30.55
C ASN A 519 -20.86 -0.13 -29.53
N PRO A 520 -21.52 -0.71 -28.50
CA PRO A 520 -20.85 -1.46 -27.43
C PRO A 520 -20.11 -2.70 -27.92
N GLU A 521 -20.48 -3.27 -29.06
CA GLU A 521 -19.81 -4.46 -29.62
C GLU A 521 -18.41 -4.17 -30.18
N ARG A 522 -18.05 -2.91 -30.26
CA ARG A 522 -16.67 -2.49 -30.56
C ARG A 522 -15.74 -2.58 -29.34
N ILE A 523 -16.28 -2.93 -28.17
CA ILE A 523 -15.46 -3.24 -26.97
C ILE A 523 -15.41 -4.75 -26.82
N ILE A 524 -14.23 -5.32 -27.02
CA ILE A 524 -13.95 -6.75 -26.92
C ILE A 524 -13.18 -7.00 -25.61
N PHE A 525 -13.58 -8.02 -24.86
CA PHE A 525 -12.94 -8.34 -23.60
C PHE A 525 -11.94 -9.48 -23.76
N ALA A 526 -10.79 -9.31 -23.08
CA ALA A 526 -9.74 -10.31 -22.98
C ALA A 526 -9.73 -10.96 -21.60
N ASP A 527 -9.56 -12.27 -21.59
CA ASP A 527 -9.35 -13.02 -20.37
C ASP A 527 -7.94 -12.82 -19.80
N HIS A 528 -7.76 -13.14 -18.52
CA HIS A 528 -6.45 -13.11 -17.91
C HIS A 528 -5.59 -14.29 -18.36
N ILE A 529 -4.33 -14.04 -18.73
CA ILE A 529 -3.33 -15.06 -19.01
C ILE A 529 -2.24 -15.00 -17.95
N ASN A 530 -2.01 -16.10 -17.22
CA ASN A 530 -1.02 -16.17 -16.13
C ASN A 530 0.41 -16.25 -16.68
N ASN A 531 0.62 -16.93 -17.80
CA ASN A 531 1.96 -17.08 -18.38
C ASN A 531 2.36 -15.80 -19.11
N ILE A 532 3.44 -15.17 -18.70
CA ILE A 532 3.91 -13.90 -19.25
C ILE A 532 4.34 -14.01 -20.71
N SER A 533 4.91 -15.13 -21.14
CA SER A 533 5.32 -15.34 -22.52
C SER A 533 4.10 -15.47 -23.45
N ASP A 534 3.08 -16.18 -23.01
CA ASP A 534 1.79 -16.28 -23.72
C ASP A 534 1.10 -14.91 -23.76
N HIS A 535 1.21 -14.13 -22.67
CA HIS A 535 0.67 -12.77 -22.64
C HIS A 535 1.34 -11.86 -23.65
N ILE A 536 2.67 -11.87 -23.76
CA ILE A 536 3.42 -11.10 -24.75
C ILE A 536 3.07 -11.56 -26.17
N GLU A 537 2.94 -12.88 -26.39
CA GLU A 537 2.60 -13.42 -27.70
C GLU A 537 1.22 -12.95 -28.19
N ARG A 538 0.20 -12.98 -27.30
CA ARG A 538 -1.13 -12.45 -27.69
C ARG A 538 -1.15 -10.94 -27.94
N LEU A 539 -0.27 -10.15 -27.26
CA LEU A 539 -0.19 -8.70 -27.48
C LEU A 539 0.22 -8.34 -28.91
N LYS A 540 0.93 -9.22 -29.62
CA LYS A 540 1.30 -9.03 -31.02
C LYS A 540 0.09 -8.96 -31.97
N LEU A 541 -1.08 -9.42 -31.54
CA LEU A 541 -2.33 -9.34 -32.30
C LEU A 541 -2.97 -7.95 -32.26
N ALA A 542 -2.56 -7.10 -31.32
CA ALA A 542 -2.95 -5.70 -31.27
C ALA A 542 -2.12 -4.83 -32.22
N ASP A 543 -2.69 -3.70 -32.60
CA ASP A 543 -2.03 -2.74 -33.48
C ASP A 543 -1.41 -1.57 -32.69
N ILE A 544 -2.17 -1.03 -31.73
CA ILE A 544 -1.78 0.13 -30.92
C ILE A 544 -2.24 -0.09 -29.49
N PHE A 545 -1.38 0.19 -28.52
CA PHE A 545 -1.74 0.17 -27.11
C PHE A 545 -2.12 1.58 -26.63
N LEU A 546 -3.20 1.68 -25.90
CA LEU A 546 -3.69 2.93 -25.30
C LEU A 546 -3.37 2.93 -23.80
N ASP A 547 -2.40 3.76 -23.40
CA ASP A 547 -2.03 3.90 -21.97
C ASP A 547 -3.04 4.75 -21.20
N THR A 548 -3.05 4.57 -19.89
CA THR A 548 -3.95 5.26 -18.96
C THR A 548 -3.33 6.54 -18.41
N TYR A 549 -4.18 7.41 -17.88
CA TYR A 549 -3.86 8.65 -17.20
C TYR A 549 -4.86 8.84 -16.04
N PRO A 550 -4.43 9.31 -14.85
CA PRO A 550 -3.11 9.86 -14.50
C PRO A 550 -2.02 8.83 -14.15
N TYR A 551 -2.33 7.57 -14.04
CA TYR A 551 -1.36 6.52 -13.71
C TYR A 551 -1.00 5.72 -14.97
N ASN A 552 0.18 5.97 -15.53
CA ASN A 552 0.67 5.26 -16.71
C ASN A 552 0.99 3.77 -16.45
N SER A 553 1.31 3.04 -17.50
CA SER A 553 2.03 1.78 -17.42
C SER A 553 3.43 2.01 -16.85
N HIS A 554 3.81 1.21 -15.86
CA HIS A 554 5.16 1.22 -15.28
C HIS A 554 5.95 0.00 -15.79
N SER A 555 6.23 -0.99 -14.93
CA SER A 555 6.97 -2.21 -15.34
C SER A 555 6.34 -2.97 -16.52
N THR A 556 5.03 -2.89 -16.70
CA THR A 556 4.32 -3.53 -17.82
C THR A 556 4.62 -2.91 -19.18
N ILE A 557 5.20 -1.70 -19.23
CA ILE A 557 5.61 -1.06 -20.50
C ILE A 557 6.59 -1.94 -21.29
N TYR A 558 7.42 -2.70 -20.57
CA TYR A 558 8.38 -3.60 -21.19
C TYR A 558 7.73 -4.78 -21.92
N ASP A 559 6.55 -5.22 -21.51
CA ASP A 559 5.81 -6.30 -22.18
C ASP A 559 5.30 -5.81 -23.54
N TYR A 560 4.82 -4.56 -23.61
CA TYR A 560 4.37 -3.95 -24.86
C TYR A 560 5.54 -3.70 -25.82
N LEU A 561 6.67 -3.22 -25.31
CA LEU A 561 7.88 -3.03 -26.10
C LEU A 561 8.37 -4.38 -26.67
N LYS A 562 8.38 -5.48 -25.89
CA LYS A 562 8.77 -6.82 -26.37
C LYS A 562 7.80 -7.38 -27.41
N ALA A 563 6.52 -7.00 -27.34
CA ALA A 563 5.54 -7.34 -28.37
C ALA A 563 5.67 -6.44 -29.61
N HIS A 564 6.61 -5.49 -29.63
CA HIS A 564 6.77 -4.44 -30.63
C HIS A 564 5.47 -3.63 -30.85
N LEU A 565 4.68 -3.48 -29.80
CA LEU A 565 3.38 -2.83 -29.82
C LEU A 565 3.55 -1.34 -29.48
N PRO A 566 3.27 -0.42 -30.43
CA PRO A 566 3.33 1.01 -30.16
C PRO A 566 2.31 1.39 -29.08
N MET A 567 2.77 2.06 -28.03
CA MET A 567 1.92 2.54 -26.96
C MET A 567 1.86 4.06 -26.99
N ILE A 568 0.65 4.60 -26.96
CA ILE A 568 0.44 6.04 -26.88
C ILE A 568 0.32 6.40 -25.40
N ILE A 569 1.09 7.40 -24.97
CA ILE A 569 1.25 7.82 -23.58
C ILE A 569 0.76 9.26 -23.48
N ARG A 570 0.01 9.57 -22.42
CA ARG A 570 -0.23 10.95 -22.01
C ARG A 570 0.70 11.27 -20.85
N GLU A 571 1.59 12.23 -21.05
CA GLU A 571 2.41 12.81 -19.98
C GLU A 571 1.57 13.75 -19.12
N GLY A 572 1.80 13.74 -17.81
CA GLY A 572 1.13 14.61 -16.85
C GLY A 572 2.09 15.38 -15.94
N ALA A 573 1.57 15.80 -14.79
CA ALA A 573 2.30 16.61 -13.82
C ALA A 573 3.01 15.82 -12.74
N SER A 574 2.53 14.61 -12.42
CA SER A 574 3.04 13.80 -11.31
C SER A 574 3.95 12.67 -11.79
N PHE A 575 4.75 12.13 -10.88
CA PHE A 575 5.67 11.02 -11.16
C PHE A 575 5.00 9.87 -11.91
N PRO A 576 3.88 9.28 -11.43
CA PRO A 576 3.28 8.12 -12.09
C PRO A 576 2.69 8.41 -13.48
N SER A 577 2.39 9.67 -13.80
CA SER A 577 1.92 10.08 -15.13
C SER A 577 3.05 10.40 -16.11
N ARG A 578 4.32 10.32 -15.68
CA ARG A 578 5.51 10.60 -16.50
C ARG A 578 6.39 9.37 -16.74
N VAL A 579 6.05 8.23 -16.13
CA VAL A 579 6.87 7.01 -16.26
C VAL A 579 6.95 6.54 -17.71
N GLY A 580 5.83 6.52 -18.42
CA GLY A 580 5.82 6.15 -19.83
C GLY A 580 6.66 7.09 -20.70
N ALA A 581 6.56 8.40 -20.44
CA ALA A 581 7.36 9.42 -21.14
C ALA A 581 8.88 9.24 -20.88
N SER A 582 9.27 8.91 -19.65
CA SER A 582 10.67 8.61 -19.31
C SER A 582 11.22 7.43 -20.10
N VAL A 583 10.48 6.30 -20.12
CA VAL A 583 10.88 5.11 -20.87
C VAL A 583 11.00 5.43 -22.35
N TYR A 584 10.00 6.11 -22.94
CA TYR A 584 9.97 6.39 -24.38
C TYR A 584 10.98 7.43 -24.82
N SER A 585 11.31 8.39 -23.94
CA SER A 585 12.39 9.35 -24.20
C SER A 585 13.75 8.66 -24.23
N SER A 586 13.96 7.60 -23.44
CA SER A 586 15.24 6.86 -23.39
C SER A 586 15.49 5.95 -24.60
N ILE A 587 14.47 5.71 -25.43
CA ILE A 587 14.53 4.88 -26.64
C ILE A 587 14.05 5.60 -27.91
N ASP A 588 14.12 6.94 -27.89
CA ASP A 588 13.78 7.79 -29.04
C ASP A 588 12.38 7.53 -29.66
N LEU A 589 11.36 7.42 -28.80
CA LEU A 589 9.96 7.23 -29.22
C LEU A 589 9.06 8.38 -28.75
N LYS A 590 9.62 9.60 -28.62
CA LYS A 590 8.90 10.78 -28.11
C LYS A 590 7.66 11.13 -28.94
N GLU A 591 7.61 10.75 -30.22
CA GLU A 591 6.47 10.95 -31.11
C GLU A 591 5.19 10.21 -30.67
N LEU A 592 5.29 9.31 -29.68
CA LEU A 592 4.16 8.61 -29.06
C LEU A 592 3.75 9.18 -27.71
N VAL A 593 4.43 10.23 -27.24
CA VAL A 593 4.16 10.90 -25.97
C VAL A 593 3.34 12.16 -26.23
N ALA A 594 2.10 12.15 -25.79
CA ALA A 594 1.16 13.26 -25.88
C ALA A 594 1.23 14.16 -24.65
N THR A 595 1.07 15.46 -24.83
CA THR A 595 1.05 16.46 -23.75
C THR A 595 -0.35 16.77 -23.22
N ASN A 596 -1.39 16.38 -23.97
CA ASN A 596 -2.80 16.60 -23.62
C ASN A 596 -3.71 15.57 -24.30
N ASN A 597 -5.00 15.56 -23.96
CA ASN A 597 -5.98 14.61 -24.48
C ASN A 597 -6.17 14.71 -26.01
N LEU A 598 -6.14 15.94 -26.57
CA LEU A 598 -6.34 16.14 -28.00
C LEU A 598 -5.13 15.61 -28.79
N ASP A 599 -3.94 15.83 -28.30
CA ASP A 599 -2.70 15.32 -28.89
C ASP A 599 -2.68 13.78 -28.84
N TYR A 600 -3.04 13.20 -27.69
CA TYR A 600 -3.18 11.76 -27.51
C TYR A 600 -4.18 11.14 -28.55
N GLU A 601 -5.35 11.77 -28.69
CA GLU A 601 -6.37 11.35 -29.66
C GLU A 601 -5.82 11.43 -31.09
N ASN A 602 -5.15 12.55 -31.45
CA ASN A 602 -4.63 12.78 -32.80
C ASN A 602 -3.51 11.79 -33.17
N ILE A 603 -2.60 11.48 -32.23
CA ILE A 603 -1.56 10.47 -32.46
C ILE A 603 -2.20 9.10 -32.74
N ALA A 604 -3.21 8.69 -31.93
CA ALA A 604 -3.90 7.41 -32.08
C ALA A 604 -4.62 7.30 -33.44
N VAL A 605 -5.37 8.33 -33.78
CA VAL A 605 -6.15 8.37 -35.06
C VAL A 605 -5.21 8.39 -36.26
N ASN A 606 -4.12 9.16 -36.21
CA ASN A 606 -3.15 9.22 -37.31
C ASN A 606 -2.51 7.84 -37.54
N LEU A 607 -2.06 7.17 -36.50
CA LEU A 607 -1.46 5.84 -36.61
C LEU A 607 -2.46 4.80 -37.11
N ALA A 608 -3.70 4.81 -36.61
CA ALA A 608 -4.73 3.88 -37.01
C ALA A 608 -5.12 4.01 -38.51
N ASN A 609 -5.08 5.22 -39.05
CA ASN A 609 -5.42 5.50 -40.44
C ASN A 609 -4.21 5.40 -41.39
N ASN A 610 -2.98 5.21 -40.87
CA ASN A 610 -1.76 5.12 -41.69
C ASN A 610 -0.97 3.84 -41.41
N LYS A 611 -1.34 2.76 -42.12
CA LYS A 611 -0.72 1.43 -41.97
C LYS A 611 0.80 1.45 -42.21
N SER A 612 1.27 2.23 -43.22
CA SER A 612 2.71 2.32 -43.52
C SER A 612 3.47 2.93 -42.34
N LYS A 613 2.96 4.01 -41.74
CA LYS A 613 3.55 4.64 -40.56
C LYS A 613 3.57 3.69 -39.36
N LEU A 614 2.48 2.93 -39.16
CA LEU A 614 2.37 1.95 -38.07
C LEU A 614 3.41 0.83 -38.23
N VAL A 615 3.59 0.28 -39.44
CA VAL A 615 4.59 -0.77 -39.72
C VAL A 615 6.02 -0.21 -39.48
N LYS A 616 6.32 0.97 -40.00
CA LYS A 616 7.63 1.64 -39.77
C LYS A 616 7.90 1.82 -38.29
N LEU A 617 6.89 2.19 -37.51
CA LEU A 617 7.03 2.40 -36.08
C LEU A 617 7.25 1.08 -35.32
N LYS A 618 6.53 0.00 -35.67
CA LYS A 618 6.79 -1.34 -35.09
C LYS A 618 8.23 -1.80 -35.35
N ASN A 619 8.74 -1.57 -36.57
CA ASN A 619 10.14 -1.90 -36.91
C ASN A 619 11.13 -1.00 -36.15
N LYS A 620 10.82 0.31 -35.98
CA LYS A 620 11.64 1.22 -35.17
C LYS A 620 11.73 0.72 -33.73
N ILE A 621 10.62 0.35 -33.09
CA ILE A 621 10.58 -0.22 -31.75
C ILE A 621 11.46 -1.48 -31.67
N GLN A 622 11.34 -2.40 -32.63
CA GLN A 622 12.14 -3.62 -32.67
C GLN A 622 13.64 -3.35 -32.71
N THR A 623 14.07 -2.35 -33.47
CA THR A 623 15.48 -1.95 -33.58
C THR A 623 15.94 -1.26 -32.30
N GLN A 624 15.18 -0.29 -31.82
CA GLN A 624 15.54 0.48 -30.62
C GLN A 624 15.68 -0.37 -29.34
N ILE A 625 14.87 -1.45 -29.22
CA ILE A 625 14.99 -2.37 -28.07
C ILE A 625 16.32 -3.10 -28.07
N LYS A 626 16.85 -3.51 -29.23
CA LYS A 626 18.09 -4.29 -29.31
C LYS A 626 19.31 -3.52 -28.82
N ASP A 627 19.39 -2.24 -29.16
CA ASP A 627 20.57 -1.41 -28.98
C ASP A 627 20.45 -0.42 -27.82
N SER A 628 19.30 -0.42 -27.13
CA SER A 628 19.02 0.61 -26.14
C SER A 628 19.69 0.37 -24.79
N TYR A 629 20.14 1.45 -24.19
CA TYR A 629 20.57 1.53 -22.80
C TYR A 629 19.57 0.91 -21.83
N LEU A 630 18.27 1.03 -22.12
CA LEU A 630 17.16 0.57 -21.29
C LEU A 630 17.21 -0.96 -21.04
N PHE A 631 17.76 -1.72 -21.98
CA PHE A 631 17.90 -3.18 -21.90
C PHE A 631 19.31 -3.64 -21.50
N ASN A 632 20.24 -2.71 -21.24
CA ASN A 632 21.60 -2.98 -20.76
C ASN A 632 21.65 -2.83 -19.23
N SER A 633 21.43 -3.93 -18.52
CA SER A 633 21.41 -3.94 -17.05
C SER A 633 22.77 -3.66 -16.41
N GLU A 634 23.89 -3.94 -17.08
CA GLU A 634 25.25 -3.64 -16.59
C GLU A 634 25.47 -2.14 -16.55
N ARG A 635 25.25 -1.46 -17.66
CA ARG A 635 25.38 -0.01 -17.76
C ARG A 635 24.38 0.73 -16.83
N PHE A 636 23.19 0.17 -16.66
CA PHE A 636 22.24 0.71 -15.70
C PHE A 636 22.78 0.62 -14.26
N THR A 637 23.34 -0.54 -13.90
CA THR A 637 23.93 -0.76 -12.56
C THR A 637 25.07 0.21 -12.31
N GLU A 638 25.98 0.42 -13.27
CA GLU A 638 27.06 1.41 -13.17
C GLU A 638 26.56 2.83 -12.85
N ASN A 639 25.46 3.26 -13.49
CA ASN A 639 24.89 4.58 -13.20
C ASN A 639 24.21 4.65 -11.83
N LEU A 640 23.58 3.58 -11.40
CA LEU A 640 23.02 3.49 -10.06
C LEU A 640 24.13 3.54 -9.00
N GLU A 641 25.24 2.84 -9.23
CA GLU A 641 26.43 2.86 -8.37
C GLU A 641 27.09 4.23 -8.31
N LYS A 642 27.19 4.95 -9.44
CA LYS A 642 27.66 6.35 -9.45
C LYS A 642 26.79 7.23 -8.56
N SER A 643 25.45 7.05 -8.63
CA SER A 643 24.52 7.75 -7.73
C SER A 643 24.78 7.41 -6.26
N TYR A 644 25.00 6.15 -5.92
CA TYR A 644 25.33 5.75 -4.54
C TYR A 644 26.66 6.35 -4.07
N LEU A 645 27.70 6.35 -4.91
CA LEU A 645 29.00 6.97 -4.61
C LEU A 645 28.86 8.48 -4.35
N GLU A 646 28.15 9.18 -5.21
CA GLU A 646 27.92 10.63 -5.04
C GLU A 646 27.16 10.94 -3.75
N ILE A 647 26.13 10.16 -3.43
CA ILE A 647 25.35 10.32 -2.19
C ILE A 647 26.23 10.01 -0.97
N PHE A 648 27.01 8.94 -1.01
CA PHE A 648 27.88 8.55 0.08
C PHE A 648 28.94 9.60 0.36
N ASN A 649 29.64 10.08 -0.67
CA ASN A 649 30.70 11.10 -0.54
C ASN A 649 30.19 12.46 -0.06
N LYS A 650 28.94 12.82 -0.32
CA LYS A 650 28.33 14.06 0.20
C LYS A 650 27.98 14.00 1.69
N LYS A 651 27.92 12.83 2.27
CA LYS A 651 27.47 12.65 3.67
C LYS A 651 28.61 12.21 4.61
N THR A 652 29.69 11.69 4.06
CA THR A 652 30.94 11.41 4.80
C THR A 652 31.82 12.63 4.90
#